data_ae279cccf705280be2ed93473f0a23a5
#
_entry.id   ae279cccf705280be2ed93473f0a23a5
#
_cell.length_a   1.000
_cell.length_b   1.000
_cell.length_c   1.000
_cell.angle_alpha   90.00
_cell.angle_beta   90.00
_cell.angle_gamma   90.00
#
_symmetry.space_group_name_H-M   'P 1'
#
loop_
_entity.id
_entity.type
_entity.pdbx_description
1 polymer ?
#
loop_
_entity_poly.entity_id
_entity_poly.type
_entity_poly.pdbx_seq_one_letter_code
_entity_poly.pdbx_strand_id
1 'polypeptide(L)'
;MKIRKTLIHRTLLAGTALLSAQAVLAEEQAPPSTDDGFGEIIVTAQRREESQQKVPIAVSVIAPAQIEARSTFTVLDIPALAPGLNVQAFNGDKNAIYVSIRGQSFTTGTIYSSVIPYFAEVPLTRLTEGLFFDLQNIQVLRGPQGTLFGRVTNGGAVLIEPARPSWKLEGSISQKLGNKNLHTTTAVVNLPILDDVLAVRAAYERGRQDGMVTNVVNGLDVNDTHYDSARLSILFKPAQAIENLTIINYQHAHENGADSRLSFVNRPAVIATLEGLFGAAGAAAAADQLQQLSNEQLARDSEHTAMDGDTFQRRKLLFIVNKTNIDITDNIRLRNIFGYTRYKQYNCADYDGSTFNFLSLCATVYPGNLDDREQFSEEVQLQGTSFGKRLEWVVGAYGDLNRNGGPTQSDVNLFGVLRNVGVQTQRAQSRALYGQAAYSFGGGLEGVKVRGGLRYTWDKLSGSGAGYLTFVGGTVPDGQCLTDVSGLGLLSATPCLSQSASLGTLTYNYGVDYQITPKILVYAKVSRGYRPGGFNLVPNGFDTSYAPEFDLSHEIGVKADWMLGGWKLRTNVSGFYDNYKAVQGRVSLIDGGTTYSTVVNGPDMTVKGVEVEATLQPMEAFQLGLRYSHALSHNRLSKYTAAYIDAACPAQPLLTPRDTTKVCPLSELARLPKDTVDLDATVNVPMAPDSGMLSATVSFHYVASQWSNDTNYLTPDARMKSYSLFDARATWSEVMGSRFDLSLFCSNLTNKKYEASHGSVSEAGNLGIAQSTFGNPRLFGGSLTWRFGS
;
A
#
# COMPACT_ATOMS: atom_id res chain seq x y z
N MET A 1 45.16 8.11 -1.09
CA MET A 1 46.00 9.23 -1.51
C MET A 1 45.21 10.12 -2.48
N LYS A 2 45.10 11.38 -2.11
CA LYS A 2 44.53 12.54 -2.85
C LYS A 2 43.02 12.60 -3.11
N ILE A 3 42.42 13.29 -2.21
CA ILE A 3 41.19 14.10 -2.17
C ILE A 3 41.21 15.15 -3.27
N ARG A 4 40.08 15.34 -3.93
CA ARG A 4 39.74 16.64 -4.54
C ARG A 4 38.37 17.11 -4.06
N LYS A 5 38.41 18.07 -3.15
CA LYS A 5 37.33 19.00 -2.82
C LYS A 5 37.20 20.01 -3.97
N THR A 6 35.98 20.32 -4.37
CA THR A 6 35.69 21.55 -5.08
C THR A 6 34.56 22.27 -4.40
N LEU A 7 34.92 23.40 -3.85
CA LEU A 7 34.14 24.46 -3.24
C LEU A 7 33.24 25.10 -4.31
N ILE A 8 31.98 25.42 -3.97
CA ILE A 8 31.25 26.52 -4.60
C ILE A 8 30.86 27.51 -3.50
N HIS A 9 31.38 28.71 -3.68
CA HIS A 9 31.18 29.87 -2.84
C HIS A 9 29.97 30.71 -3.26
N ARG A 10 29.23 31.15 -2.27
CA ARG A 10 28.61 32.47 -2.01
C ARG A 10 28.06 33.28 -3.19
N THR A 11 26.80 33.68 -3.08
CA THR A 11 26.44 35.11 -3.13
C THR A 11 25.15 35.35 -2.35
N LEU A 12 25.28 35.96 -1.20
CA LEU A 12 24.28 36.75 -0.51
C LEU A 12 24.24 38.13 -1.16
N LEU A 13 23.07 38.66 -1.43
CA LEU A 13 22.87 40.11 -1.57
C LEU A 13 21.56 40.47 -0.88
N ALA A 14 21.72 41.24 0.16
CA ALA A 14 20.70 41.95 0.88
C ALA A 14 20.28 43.22 0.08
N GLY A 15 19.01 43.52 0.13
CA GLY A 15 18.46 44.78 -0.39
C GLY A 15 17.26 45.18 0.45
N THR A 16 17.48 46.21 1.24
CA THR A 16 16.60 46.83 2.23
C THR A 16 15.55 47.76 1.61
N ALA A 17 14.35 47.73 2.23
CA ALA A 17 13.43 48.80 2.60
C ALA A 17 12.70 49.64 1.52
N LEU A 18 11.40 49.75 1.64
CA LEU A 18 10.72 50.91 2.18
C LEU A 18 9.20 50.80 2.13
N LEU A 19 8.61 51.13 3.26
CA LEU A 19 7.24 51.46 3.60
C LEU A 19 6.40 52.12 2.49
N SER A 20 5.12 51.67 2.38
CA SER A 20 3.99 52.63 2.44
C SER A 20 2.71 51.86 2.84
N ALA A 21 2.14 52.31 3.93
CA ALA A 21 0.84 51.94 4.40
C ALA A 21 -0.23 52.55 3.49
N GLN A 22 -1.27 51.77 3.13
CA GLN A 22 -2.60 52.33 2.94
C GLN A 22 -3.71 51.28 2.94
N ALA A 23 -4.68 51.57 3.78
CA ALA A 23 -6.12 51.32 3.71
C ALA A 23 -6.63 49.90 3.78
N VAL A 24 -7.05 49.58 4.99
CA VAL A 24 -8.05 48.55 5.31
C VAL A 24 -9.32 48.82 4.51
N LEU A 25 -9.67 47.95 3.57
CA LEU A 25 -11.04 47.72 3.17
C LEU A 25 -11.46 46.41 3.80
N ALA A 26 -12.39 46.47 4.74
CA ALA A 26 -13.04 45.29 5.30
C ALA A 26 -13.73 44.55 4.19
N GLU A 27 -13.22 43.38 3.87
CA GLU A 27 -13.91 42.44 3.03
C GLU A 27 -15.04 41.83 3.85
N GLU A 28 -16.26 42.22 3.48
CA GLU A 28 -17.51 41.74 4.03
C GLU A 28 -17.51 40.21 3.92
N GLN A 29 -17.36 39.52 5.06
CA GLN A 29 -17.54 38.08 5.15
C GLN A 29 -18.93 37.75 4.62
N ALA A 30 -19.00 37.06 3.50
CA ALA A 30 -20.25 36.46 3.04
C ALA A 30 -20.88 35.68 4.20
N PRO A 31 -22.19 35.78 4.43
CA PRO A 31 -22.84 35.00 5.47
C PRO A 31 -22.57 33.52 5.25
N PRO A 32 -22.40 32.73 6.31
CA PRO A 32 -22.22 31.31 6.18
C PRO A 32 -23.41 30.76 5.36
N SER A 33 -23.13 30.19 4.20
CA SER A 33 -24.14 29.46 3.44
C SER A 33 -24.68 28.39 4.39
N THR A 34 -25.97 28.37 4.63
CA THR A 34 -26.67 27.27 5.26
C THR A 34 -26.56 26.07 4.31
N ASP A 35 -25.43 25.41 4.37
CA ASP A 35 -25.25 24.13 3.65
C ASP A 35 -26.00 23.08 4.46
N ASP A 36 -27.24 22.84 4.10
CA ASP A 36 -28.10 21.78 4.66
C ASP A 36 -27.60 20.37 4.30
N GLY A 37 -26.41 20.25 3.67
CA GLY A 37 -25.81 18.99 3.20
C GLY A 37 -24.85 18.33 4.20
N PHE A 38 -24.19 17.27 3.74
CA PHE A 38 -22.94 16.78 4.34
C PHE A 38 -21.83 17.82 4.07
N GLY A 39 -20.93 18.01 4.99
CA GLY A 39 -19.80 18.93 4.81
C GLY A 39 -19.01 18.63 3.53
N GLU A 40 -18.44 19.68 2.94
CA GLU A 40 -17.61 19.53 1.75
C GLU A 40 -16.31 18.76 2.08
N ILE A 41 -16.04 17.70 1.33
CA ILE A 41 -14.82 16.89 1.47
C ILE A 41 -13.91 17.25 0.30
N ILE A 42 -12.73 17.79 0.61
CA ILE A 42 -11.74 18.18 -0.39
C ILE A 42 -10.81 17.01 -0.69
N VAL A 43 -10.53 16.79 -1.96
CA VAL A 43 -9.62 15.77 -2.49
C VAL A 43 -8.55 16.40 -3.37
N THR A 44 -7.39 15.73 -3.45
CA THR A 44 -6.27 16.10 -4.34
C THR A 44 -6.10 15.12 -5.50
N ALA A 45 -7.11 14.32 -5.75
CA ALA A 45 -7.13 13.22 -6.70
C ALA A 45 -6.81 13.62 -8.17
N GLN A 46 -6.96 14.89 -8.51
CA GLN A 46 -6.59 15.43 -9.83
C GLN A 46 -5.40 16.42 -9.77
N ARG A 47 -4.54 16.27 -8.77
CA ARG A 47 -3.41 17.19 -8.51
C ARG A 47 -3.88 18.63 -8.22
N ARG A 48 -5.16 18.81 -7.89
CA ARG A 48 -5.81 20.05 -7.48
C ARG A 48 -6.73 19.76 -6.31
N GLU A 49 -6.97 20.76 -5.49
CA GLU A 49 -7.99 20.70 -4.45
C GLU A 49 -9.36 20.86 -5.11
N GLU A 50 -10.17 19.83 -5.03
CA GLU A 50 -11.53 19.78 -5.60
C GLU A 50 -12.47 19.09 -4.62
N SER A 51 -13.76 19.41 -4.68
CA SER A 51 -14.78 18.71 -3.90
C SER A 51 -14.91 17.26 -4.36
N GLN A 52 -14.95 16.28 -3.44
CA GLN A 52 -15.16 14.87 -3.75
C GLN A 52 -16.37 14.63 -4.64
N GLN A 53 -17.46 15.39 -4.41
CA GLN A 53 -18.72 15.24 -5.16
C GLN A 53 -18.65 15.81 -6.57
N LYS A 54 -17.63 16.63 -6.89
CA LYS A 54 -17.43 17.23 -8.22
C LYS A 54 -16.33 16.57 -9.03
N VAL A 55 -15.61 15.60 -8.46
CA VAL A 55 -14.51 14.88 -9.15
C VAL A 55 -15.06 13.62 -9.83
N PRO A 56 -14.96 13.47 -11.18
CA PRO A 56 -15.53 12.34 -11.93
C PRO A 56 -14.61 11.12 -11.94
N ILE A 57 -14.30 10.63 -10.76
CA ILE A 57 -13.58 9.36 -10.53
C ILE A 57 -14.13 8.66 -9.30
N ALA A 58 -14.00 7.35 -9.25
CA ALA A 58 -14.26 6.58 -8.04
C ALA A 58 -13.17 6.88 -7.01
N VAL A 59 -13.51 7.66 -5.97
CA VAL A 59 -12.59 8.03 -4.89
C VAL A 59 -13.29 7.91 -3.54
N SER A 60 -12.67 7.17 -2.62
CA SER A 60 -13.05 7.16 -1.21
C SER A 60 -12.16 8.11 -0.44
N VAL A 61 -12.74 8.87 0.47
CA VAL A 61 -11.99 9.75 1.38
C VAL A 61 -12.25 9.32 2.81
N ILE A 62 -11.19 9.03 3.52
CA ILE A 62 -11.20 8.61 4.91
C ILE A 62 -10.80 9.83 5.74
N ALA A 63 -11.76 10.43 6.41
CA ALA A 63 -11.56 11.60 7.25
C ALA A 63 -10.85 11.25 8.59
N PRO A 64 -10.21 12.20 9.27
CA PRO A 64 -9.56 11.98 10.57
C PRO A 64 -10.47 11.31 11.60
N ALA A 65 -11.72 11.72 11.69
CA ALA A 65 -12.69 11.13 12.60
C ALA A 65 -12.94 9.64 12.33
N GLN A 66 -12.91 9.21 11.06
CA GLN A 66 -13.03 7.79 10.67
C GLN A 66 -11.76 7.01 11.01
N ILE A 67 -10.58 7.64 10.88
CA ILE A 67 -9.30 7.05 11.32
C ILE A 67 -9.29 6.90 12.84
N GLU A 68 -9.71 7.93 13.56
CA GLU A 68 -9.81 7.89 15.02
C GLU A 68 -10.86 6.89 15.51
N ALA A 69 -11.96 6.72 14.78
CA ALA A 69 -13.03 5.76 15.12
C ALA A 69 -12.54 4.30 15.14
N ARG A 70 -11.43 3.99 14.46
CA ARG A 70 -10.76 2.69 14.49
C ARG A 70 -9.52 2.74 15.37
N SER A 71 -9.68 2.52 16.65
CA SER A 71 -8.66 2.75 17.70
C SER A 71 -7.41 1.88 17.59
N THR A 72 -7.47 0.80 16.84
CA THR A 72 -6.33 -0.06 16.51
C THR A 72 -5.95 0.09 15.04
N PHE A 73 -6.14 1.29 14.48
CA PHE A 73 -5.92 1.55 13.07
C PHE A 73 -4.50 1.17 12.65
N THR A 74 -4.42 0.20 11.80
CA THR A 74 -3.22 -0.28 11.13
C THR A 74 -3.41 -0.16 9.62
N VAL A 75 -2.36 -0.40 8.86
CA VAL A 75 -2.47 -0.47 7.39
C VAL A 75 -3.48 -1.52 6.94
N LEU A 76 -3.62 -2.61 7.73
CA LEU A 76 -4.53 -3.72 7.43
C LEU A 76 -6.01 -3.38 7.65
N ASP A 77 -6.32 -2.27 8.30
CA ASP A 77 -7.70 -1.82 8.55
C ASP A 77 -8.25 -0.92 7.42
N ILE A 78 -7.37 -0.39 6.54
CA ILE A 78 -7.77 0.50 5.43
C ILE A 78 -8.82 -0.13 4.50
N PRO A 79 -8.79 -1.45 4.18
CA PRO A 79 -9.80 -2.08 3.32
C PRO A 79 -11.23 -1.85 3.77
N ALA A 80 -11.49 -1.87 5.05
CA ALA A 80 -12.83 -1.65 5.61
C ALA A 80 -13.33 -0.19 5.44
N LEU A 81 -12.50 0.71 4.90
CA LEU A 81 -12.82 2.12 4.71
C LEU A 81 -12.96 2.53 3.25
N ALA A 82 -12.66 1.61 2.29
CA ALA A 82 -12.77 1.88 0.86
C ALA A 82 -13.17 0.61 0.08
N PRO A 83 -14.29 0.61 -0.67
CA PRO A 83 -14.71 -0.55 -1.44
C PRO A 83 -13.69 -0.91 -2.52
N GLY A 84 -13.54 -2.21 -2.80
CA GLY A 84 -12.61 -2.71 -3.83
C GLY A 84 -11.13 -2.63 -3.47
N LEU A 85 -10.78 -2.13 -2.28
CA LEU A 85 -9.44 -2.16 -1.71
C LEU A 85 -9.25 -3.44 -0.89
N ASN A 86 -8.11 -4.08 -1.05
CA ASN A 86 -7.67 -5.20 -0.22
C ASN A 86 -6.22 -4.97 0.20
N VAL A 87 -5.89 -5.27 1.43
CA VAL A 87 -4.53 -5.19 1.98
C VAL A 87 -4.24 -6.49 2.72
N GLN A 88 -3.15 -7.13 2.36
CA GLN A 88 -2.72 -8.38 2.96
C GLN A 88 -1.25 -8.31 3.36
N ALA A 89 -0.91 -8.90 4.48
CA ALA A 89 0.46 -9.13 4.90
C ALA A 89 1.10 -10.22 4.02
N PHE A 90 2.31 -10.00 3.53
CA PHE A 90 3.08 -11.02 2.86
C PHE A 90 3.65 -12.00 3.89
N ASN A 91 3.25 -13.27 3.81
CA ASN A 91 3.69 -14.30 4.75
C ASN A 91 3.59 -13.86 6.22
N GLY A 92 2.49 -13.18 6.59
CA GLY A 92 2.27 -12.68 7.95
C GLY A 92 3.05 -11.43 8.33
N ASP A 93 3.99 -10.96 7.52
CA ASP A 93 4.72 -9.73 7.77
C ASP A 93 3.83 -8.50 7.52
N LYS A 94 3.29 -7.91 8.59
CA LYS A 94 2.46 -6.71 8.55
C LYS A 94 3.15 -5.47 7.97
N ASN A 95 4.45 -5.54 7.70
CA ASN A 95 5.26 -4.48 7.12
C ASN A 95 5.70 -4.76 5.68
N ALA A 96 5.45 -5.98 5.21
CA ALA A 96 5.58 -6.38 3.81
C ALA A 96 4.17 -6.60 3.23
N ILE A 97 3.46 -5.52 2.95
CA ILE A 97 2.04 -5.56 2.59
C ILE A 97 1.82 -5.47 1.08
N TYR A 98 0.85 -6.25 0.64
CA TYR A 98 0.24 -6.14 -0.67
C TYR A 98 -0.98 -5.23 -0.60
N VAL A 99 -0.93 -4.10 -1.30
CA VAL A 99 -2.11 -3.27 -1.54
C VAL A 99 -2.70 -3.68 -2.89
N SER A 100 -3.96 -4.05 -2.90
CA SER A 100 -4.69 -4.44 -4.11
C SER A 100 -5.93 -3.57 -4.27
N ILE A 101 -6.16 -3.05 -5.47
CA ILE A 101 -7.40 -2.38 -5.87
C ILE A 101 -7.95 -3.10 -7.08
N ARG A 102 -9.21 -3.54 -7.03
CA ARG A 102 -9.86 -4.33 -8.09
C ARG A 102 -9.03 -5.57 -8.50
N GLY A 103 -8.34 -6.19 -7.51
CA GLY A 103 -7.48 -7.35 -7.73
C GLY A 103 -6.08 -7.05 -8.28
N GLN A 104 -5.79 -5.80 -8.63
CA GLN A 104 -4.46 -5.40 -9.08
C GLN A 104 -3.54 -5.14 -7.90
N SER A 105 -2.44 -5.88 -7.82
CA SER A 105 -1.52 -5.83 -6.68
C SER A 105 -0.05 -6.00 -7.10
N PHE A 106 0.83 -6.09 -6.13
CA PHE A 106 2.22 -6.47 -6.34
C PHE A 106 2.31 -7.94 -6.77
N THR A 107 3.09 -8.23 -7.79
CA THR A 107 3.51 -9.59 -8.18
C THR A 107 4.93 -9.81 -7.70
N THR A 108 5.17 -10.85 -6.93
CA THR A 108 6.51 -11.19 -6.43
C THR A 108 7.49 -11.36 -7.58
N GLY A 109 8.67 -10.78 -7.48
CA GLY A 109 9.68 -10.78 -8.54
C GLY A 109 9.61 -9.56 -9.49
N THR A 110 8.50 -8.81 -9.49
CA THR A 110 8.45 -7.55 -10.22
C THR A 110 9.08 -6.41 -9.41
N ILE A 111 9.59 -5.38 -10.10
CA ILE A 111 10.17 -4.20 -9.44
C ILE A 111 9.07 -3.31 -8.85
N TYR A 112 7.87 -3.36 -9.41
CA TYR A 112 6.78 -2.44 -9.11
C TYR A 112 5.48 -3.14 -8.76
N SER A 113 4.73 -2.56 -7.81
CA SER A 113 3.33 -2.89 -7.52
C SER A 113 2.41 -2.32 -8.61
N SER A 114 1.17 -2.79 -8.72
CA SER A 114 0.12 -2.17 -9.56
C SER A 114 -0.65 -1.06 -8.84
N VAL A 115 -0.43 -0.90 -7.55
CA VAL A 115 -0.98 0.17 -6.71
C VAL A 115 0.17 0.79 -5.93
N ILE A 116 0.34 2.11 -6.05
CA ILE A 116 1.36 2.85 -5.32
C ILE A 116 0.71 3.71 -4.23
N PRO A 117 1.19 3.63 -2.99
CA PRO A 117 0.90 4.63 -1.98
C PRO A 117 1.69 5.92 -2.23
N TYR A 118 1.06 7.05 -1.94
CA TYR A 118 1.66 8.38 -1.96
C TYR A 118 1.55 9.00 -0.56
N PHE A 119 2.58 9.68 -0.13
CA PHE A 119 2.56 10.50 1.08
C PHE A 119 2.82 11.95 0.71
N ALA A 120 1.89 12.83 1.04
CA ALA A 120 1.96 14.24 0.64
C ALA A 120 2.27 14.41 -0.86
N GLU A 121 1.65 13.59 -1.73
CA GLU A 121 1.78 13.53 -3.19
C GLU A 121 3.08 12.94 -3.74
N VAL A 122 4.03 12.53 -2.91
CA VAL A 122 5.26 11.84 -3.31
C VAL A 122 5.08 10.32 -3.21
N PRO A 123 5.46 9.54 -4.24
CA PRO A 123 5.31 8.10 -4.22
C PRO A 123 6.18 7.46 -3.13
N LEU A 124 5.61 6.49 -2.41
CA LEU A 124 6.30 5.70 -1.39
C LEU A 124 6.76 4.37 -1.94
N THR A 125 7.95 3.94 -1.55
CA THR A 125 8.45 2.58 -1.85
C THR A 125 7.84 1.52 -0.94
N ARG A 126 7.48 1.90 0.29
CA ARG A 126 6.89 1.01 1.31
C ARG A 126 5.89 1.78 2.16
N LEU A 127 4.82 1.10 2.53
CA LEU A 127 3.84 1.58 3.49
C LEU A 127 4.15 0.96 4.86
N THR A 128 4.17 1.77 5.91
CA THR A 128 4.51 1.34 7.28
C THR A 128 3.53 1.92 8.28
N GLU A 129 3.31 1.25 9.42
CA GLU A 129 2.33 1.67 10.44
C GLU A 129 2.57 3.09 10.94
N GLY A 130 3.80 3.47 11.24
CA GLY A 130 4.12 4.79 11.79
C GLY A 130 3.99 5.97 10.81
N LEU A 131 3.25 5.83 9.72
CA LEU A 131 2.86 6.94 8.83
C LEU A 131 1.44 7.43 9.08
N PHE A 132 0.62 6.67 9.83
CA PHE A 132 -0.83 6.87 9.94
C PHE A 132 -1.28 7.74 11.12
N PHE A 133 -0.40 8.54 11.70
CA PHE A 133 -0.76 9.50 12.74
C PHE A 133 -0.76 10.93 12.20
N ASP A 134 -1.53 11.82 12.83
CA ASP A 134 -1.63 13.23 12.50
C ASP A 134 -1.86 13.45 11.00
N LEU A 135 -2.93 12.85 10.47
CA LEU A 135 -3.33 12.93 9.08
C LEU A 135 -4.46 13.92 8.86
N GLN A 136 -4.50 14.55 7.70
CA GLN A 136 -5.64 15.31 7.21
C GLN A 136 -6.70 14.38 6.61
N ASN A 137 -6.30 13.41 5.79
CA ASN A 137 -7.15 12.36 5.23
C ASN A 137 -6.32 11.27 4.54
N ILE A 138 -7.00 10.16 4.20
CA ILE A 138 -6.49 9.16 3.25
C ILE A 138 -7.47 9.12 2.09
N GLN A 139 -6.97 9.16 0.85
CA GLN A 139 -7.78 9.06 -0.36
C GLN A 139 -7.43 7.78 -1.10
N VAL A 140 -8.42 6.99 -1.47
CA VAL A 140 -8.25 5.77 -2.27
C VAL A 140 -8.86 6.02 -3.65
N LEU A 141 -7.99 6.18 -4.64
CA LEU A 141 -8.35 6.37 -6.04
C LEU A 141 -8.40 5.01 -6.72
N ARG A 142 -9.56 4.65 -7.28
CA ARG A 142 -9.77 3.35 -7.93
C ARG A 142 -9.68 3.46 -9.44
N GLY A 143 -9.15 2.39 -10.06
CA GLY A 143 -8.87 2.33 -11.49
C GLY A 143 -7.67 3.16 -11.93
N PRO A 144 -7.29 3.07 -13.23
CA PRO A 144 -6.03 3.62 -13.72
C PRO A 144 -5.91 5.13 -13.54
N GLN A 145 -4.78 5.56 -12.98
CA GLN A 145 -4.40 6.96 -12.76
C GLN A 145 -3.13 7.35 -13.54
N GLY A 146 -2.84 6.63 -14.63
CA GLY A 146 -1.57 6.72 -15.35
C GLY A 146 -1.22 8.11 -15.92
N THR A 147 -2.20 8.98 -16.17
CA THR A 147 -1.96 10.32 -16.73
C THR A 147 -1.35 11.28 -15.71
N LEU A 148 -1.94 11.39 -14.52
CA LEU A 148 -1.51 12.35 -13.49
C LEU A 148 -0.50 11.77 -12.50
N PHE A 149 -0.62 10.49 -12.17
CA PHE A 149 0.22 9.81 -11.18
C PHE A 149 1.31 8.94 -11.83
N GLY A 150 1.20 8.67 -13.13
CA GLY A 150 2.23 8.01 -13.91
C GLY A 150 2.20 6.49 -13.84
N ARG A 151 3.39 5.90 -13.94
CA ARG A 151 3.54 4.45 -13.95
C ARG A 151 2.98 3.80 -12.68
N VAL A 152 2.64 2.50 -12.79
CA VAL A 152 2.31 1.64 -11.67
C VAL A 152 1.02 2.03 -10.93
N THR A 153 0.12 2.68 -11.62
CA THR A 153 -1.20 3.07 -11.11
C THR A 153 -2.32 2.45 -11.93
N ASN A 154 -2.10 1.22 -12.45
CA ASN A 154 -3.16 0.50 -13.17
C ASN A 154 -4.32 0.08 -12.26
N GLY A 155 -4.06 -0.35 -11.03
CA GLY A 155 -5.11 -0.63 -10.06
C GLY A 155 -5.68 0.64 -9.42
N GLY A 156 -4.83 1.67 -9.26
CA GLY A 156 -5.19 2.89 -8.57
C GLY A 156 -4.07 3.46 -7.71
N ALA A 157 -4.42 4.33 -6.77
CA ALA A 157 -3.47 4.94 -5.83
C ALA A 157 -4.08 5.13 -4.45
N VAL A 158 -3.26 5.07 -3.41
CA VAL A 158 -3.62 5.44 -2.04
C VAL A 158 -2.84 6.68 -1.65
N LEU A 159 -3.54 7.81 -1.45
CA LEU A 159 -2.92 9.08 -1.09
C LEU A 159 -3.08 9.29 0.41
N ILE A 160 -1.97 9.49 1.12
CA ILE A 160 -1.92 9.77 2.55
C ILE A 160 -1.53 11.24 2.70
N GLU A 161 -2.45 12.07 3.15
CA GLU A 161 -2.22 13.49 3.34
C GLU A 161 -2.01 13.78 4.84
N PRO A 162 -0.81 14.20 5.25
CA PRO A 162 -0.56 14.61 6.62
C PRO A 162 -1.25 15.95 6.93
N ALA A 163 -1.58 16.17 8.21
CA ALA A 163 -2.11 17.43 8.67
C ALA A 163 -1.11 18.57 8.42
N ARG A 164 -1.60 19.71 7.92
CA ARG A 164 -0.79 20.87 7.60
C ARG A 164 -0.63 21.79 8.84
N PRO A 165 0.48 22.53 8.94
CA PRO A 165 0.55 23.64 9.88
C PRO A 165 -0.57 24.65 9.68
N SER A 166 -1.12 25.17 10.78
CA SER A 166 -2.16 26.20 10.81
C SER A 166 -1.66 27.47 11.49
N TRP A 167 -2.41 28.57 11.33
CA TRP A 167 -2.08 29.85 11.97
C TRP A 167 -2.63 29.97 13.40
N LYS A 168 -2.91 28.83 14.05
CA LYS A 168 -3.40 28.79 15.42
C LYS A 168 -2.44 28.03 16.31
N LEU A 169 -2.28 28.47 17.56
CA LEU A 169 -1.60 27.65 18.57
C LEU A 169 -2.54 26.53 19.01
N GLU A 170 -2.26 25.31 18.63
CA GLU A 170 -3.09 24.16 18.96
C GLU A 170 -2.23 22.89 19.10
N GLY A 171 -2.76 21.92 19.79
CA GLY A 171 -2.09 20.64 19.90
C GLY A 171 -2.88 19.62 20.71
N SER A 172 -2.32 18.42 20.80
CA SER A 172 -2.92 17.32 21.55
C SER A 172 -1.86 16.36 22.07
N ILE A 173 -2.18 15.73 23.20
CA ILE A 173 -1.46 14.56 23.72
C ILE A 173 -2.49 13.48 23.96
N SER A 174 -2.27 12.31 23.33
CA SER A 174 -3.15 11.16 23.45
C SER A 174 -2.37 9.96 23.99
N GLN A 175 -2.95 9.27 24.95
CA GLN A 175 -2.49 7.97 25.44
C GLN A 175 -3.55 6.92 25.21
N LYS A 176 -3.21 5.87 24.44
CA LYS A 176 -4.05 4.70 24.21
C LYS A 176 -3.46 3.52 24.99
N LEU A 177 -4.32 2.78 25.70
CA LEU A 177 -3.99 1.59 26.49
C LEU A 177 -4.96 0.46 26.14
N GLY A 178 -4.49 -0.78 26.13
CA GLY A 178 -5.35 -1.93 25.85
C GLY A 178 -4.73 -3.26 26.27
N ASN A 179 -5.43 -4.34 25.93
CA ASN A 179 -4.92 -5.69 26.12
C ASN A 179 -3.69 -5.94 25.20
N LYS A 180 -2.99 -7.05 25.39
CA LYS A 180 -1.69 -7.34 24.76
C LYS A 180 -0.70 -6.18 25.00
N ASN A 181 -0.73 -5.61 26.20
CA ASN A 181 0.15 -4.51 26.61
C ASN A 181 0.19 -3.34 25.59
N LEU A 182 -0.97 -3.03 25.01
CA LEU A 182 -1.06 -1.93 24.03
C LEU A 182 -0.80 -0.59 24.71
N HIS A 183 0.21 0.11 24.22
CA HIS A 183 0.57 1.47 24.62
C HIS A 183 0.88 2.29 23.38
N THR A 184 0.03 3.26 23.03
CA THR A 184 0.35 4.23 21.99
C THR A 184 0.28 5.64 22.57
N THR A 185 1.37 6.37 22.45
CA THR A 185 1.45 7.78 22.84
C THR A 185 1.59 8.62 21.58
N THR A 186 0.67 9.54 21.36
CA THR A 186 0.72 10.49 20.24
C THR A 186 0.77 11.90 20.81
N ALA A 187 1.70 12.75 20.36
CA ALA A 187 1.82 14.14 20.75
C ALA A 187 1.92 15.02 19.50
N VAL A 188 1.13 16.07 19.45
CA VAL A 188 1.08 17.03 18.33
C VAL A 188 1.11 18.44 18.90
N VAL A 189 1.91 19.32 18.30
CA VAL A 189 1.91 20.75 18.56
C VAL A 189 2.01 21.52 17.26
N ASN A 190 1.15 22.51 17.12
CA ASN A 190 1.15 23.46 16.01
C ASN A 190 1.46 24.84 16.55
N LEU A 191 2.50 25.47 16.00
CA LEU A 191 3.02 26.76 16.45
C LEU A 191 2.99 27.75 15.28
N PRO A 192 2.16 28.81 15.34
CA PRO A 192 2.31 29.98 14.48
C PRO A 192 3.52 30.79 14.99
N ILE A 193 4.64 30.69 14.27
CA ILE A 193 5.88 31.37 14.67
C ILE A 193 5.85 32.83 14.25
N LEU A 194 5.27 33.11 13.09
CA LEU A 194 5.07 34.45 12.53
C LEU A 194 3.73 34.43 11.78
N ASP A 195 2.79 35.26 12.24
CA ASP A 195 1.42 35.26 11.73
C ASP A 195 1.38 35.36 10.21
N ASP A 196 0.60 34.47 9.60
CA ASP A 196 0.41 34.32 8.15
C ASP A 196 1.69 34.09 7.31
N VAL A 197 2.88 34.00 7.94
CA VAL A 197 4.16 33.86 7.24
C VAL A 197 4.84 32.53 7.56
N LEU A 198 4.91 32.14 8.83
CA LEU A 198 5.64 30.94 9.24
C LEU A 198 4.88 30.17 10.32
N ALA A 199 4.46 28.97 10.01
CA ALA A 199 3.89 28.03 10.97
C ALA A 199 4.64 26.70 10.94
N VAL A 200 4.75 26.08 12.12
CA VAL A 200 5.45 24.80 12.31
C VAL A 200 4.51 23.83 13.03
N ARG A 201 4.42 22.61 12.53
CA ARG A 201 3.69 21.52 13.18
C ARG A 201 4.65 20.38 13.45
N ALA A 202 4.77 19.99 14.70
CA ALA A 202 5.56 18.83 15.12
C ALA A 202 4.60 17.76 15.66
N ALA A 203 4.81 16.52 15.23
CA ALA A 203 4.04 15.38 15.66
C ALA A 203 4.96 14.21 15.97
N TYR A 204 4.65 13.47 17.02
CA TYR A 204 5.40 12.29 17.46
C TYR A 204 4.42 11.19 17.84
N GLU A 205 4.74 9.95 17.46
CA GLU A 205 4.00 8.78 17.88
C GLU A 205 4.95 7.65 18.28
N ARG A 206 4.65 7.04 19.42
CA ARG A 206 5.30 5.84 19.92
C ARG A 206 4.26 4.74 20.06
N GLY A 207 4.41 3.67 19.28
CA GLY A 207 3.57 2.47 19.32
C GLY A 207 4.30 1.31 20.00
N ARG A 208 3.65 0.70 20.97
CA ARG A 208 4.09 -0.52 21.68
C ARG A 208 2.89 -1.43 21.86
N GLN A 209 3.07 -2.70 21.50
CA GLN A 209 2.10 -3.75 21.76
C GLN A 209 2.82 -5.10 21.74
N ASP A 210 2.49 -5.97 22.68
CA ASP A 210 3.01 -7.34 22.67
C ASP A 210 2.48 -8.11 21.47
N GLY A 211 3.21 -9.11 21.03
CA GLY A 211 2.84 -9.91 19.87
C GLY A 211 1.50 -10.62 20.05
N MET A 212 0.80 -10.77 18.94
CA MET A 212 -0.49 -11.45 18.90
C MET A 212 -0.35 -12.96 19.05
N VAL A 213 0.83 -13.50 18.76
CA VAL A 213 1.12 -14.92 18.70
C VAL A 213 2.38 -15.24 19.49
N THR A 214 2.30 -16.20 20.41
CA THR A 214 3.46 -16.67 21.18
C THR A 214 4.08 -17.89 20.51
N ASN A 215 5.38 -17.83 20.20
CA ASN A 215 6.14 -19.00 19.77
C ASN A 215 6.45 -19.87 20.98
N VAL A 216 5.83 -21.04 21.08
CA VAL A 216 5.96 -21.94 22.23
C VAL A 216 7.33 -22.59 22.37
N VAL A 217 8.20 -22.48 21.37
CA VAL A 217 9.56 -23.06 21.38
C VAL A 217 10.51 -22.18 22.20
N ASN A 218 10.44 -20.86 22.02
CA ASN A 218 11.36 -19.91 22.65
C ASN A 218 10.66 -18.86 23.53
N GLY A 219 9.31 -18.87 23.59
CA GLY A 219 8.52 -17.92 24.36
C GLY A 219 8.44 -16.52 23.78
N LEU A 220 8.90 -16.32 22.53
CA LEU A 220 8.88 -15.02 21.89
C LEU A 220 7.46 -14.69 21.39
N ASP A 221 6.95 -13.51 21.72
CA ASP A 221 5.72 -12.98 21.17
C ASP A 221 6.01 -12.30 19.82
N VAL A 222 5.50 -12.88 18.73
CA VAL A 222 5.68 -12.40 17.36
C VAL A 222 4.46 -11.61 16.88
N ASN A 223 4.62 -10.83 15.81
CA ASN A 223 3.65 -9.83 15.36
C ASN A 223 3.40 -8.71 16.40
N ASP A 224 4.41 -8.38 17.17
CA ASP A 224 4.42 -7.24 18.09
C ASP A 224 4.48 -5.90 17.33
N THR A 225 4.18 -4.82 18.02
CA THR A 225 4.35 -3.45 17.51
C THR A 225 5.35 -2.70 18.35
N HIS A 226 6.43 -2.22 17.74
CA HIS A 226 7.47 -1.47 18.42
C HIS A 226 8.10 -0.43 17.49
N TYR A 227 7.54 0.77 17.47
CA TYR A 227 8.09 1.86 16.67
C TYR A 227 8.04 3.21 17.36
N ASP A 228 8.90 4.11 16.88
CA ASP A 228 8.91 5.55 17.16
C ASP A 228 8.88 6.28 15.82
N SER A 229 7.98 7.24 15.67
CA SER A 229 7.83 8.05 14.47
C SER A 229 7.72 9.53 14.83
N ALA A 230 8.45 10.39 14.12
CA ALA A 230 8.43 11.83 14.32
C ALA A 230 8.22 12.53 12.97
N ARG A 231 7.39 13.58 12.97
CA ARG A 231 7.11 14.40 11.81
C ARG A 231 7.25 15.87 12.14
N LEU A 232 7.96 16.59 11.28
CA LEU A 232 8.08 18.05 11.31
C LEU A 232 7.55 18.61 10.00
N SER A 233 6.54 19.46 10.07
CA SER A 233 6.00 20.17 8.92
C SER A 233 6.21 21.68 9.10
N ILE A 234 6.71 22.34 8.07
CA ILE A 234 7.02 23.77 8.07
C ILE A 234 6.25 24.41 6.92
N LEU A 235 5.34 25.30 7.22
CA LEU A 235 4.59 26.11 6.26
C LEU A 235 5.18 27.52 6.25
N PHE A 236 5.70 27.94 5.08
CA PHE A 236 6.30 29.25 4.88
C PHE A 236 5.63 29.99 3.73
N LYS A 237 5.03 31.15 4.03
CA LYS A 237 4.35 32.05 3.09
C LYS A 237 4.97 33.43 3.15
N PRO A 238 6.14 33.63 2.52
CA PRO A 238 6.83 34.94 2.54
C PRO A 238 6.06 36.05 1.81
N ALA A 239 5.12 35.67 0.95
CA ALA A 239 4.23 36.56 0.22
C ALA A 239 2.92 35.81 -0.09
N GLN A 240 1.85 36.55 -0.37
CA GLN A 240 0.56 35.95 -0.74
C GLN A 240 0.65 35.01 -1.95
N ALA A 241 1.53 35.35 -2.89
CA ALA A 241 1.74 34.55 -4.10
C ALA A 241 2.66 33.34 -3.91
N ILE A 242 3.32 33.16 -2.74
CA ILE A 242 4.32 32.11 -2.54
C ILE A 242 3.99 31.31 -1.29
N GLU A 243 3.82 30.01 -1.45
CA GLU A 243 3.64 29.05 -0.38
C GLU A 243 4.66 27.92 -0.51
N ASN A 244 5.40 27.63 0.56
CA ASN A 244 6.26 26.46 0.65
C ASN A 244 5.85 25.60 1.85
N LEU A 245 5.69 24.31 1.61
CA LEU A 245 5.44 23.31 2.65
C LEU A 245 6.57 22.27 2.62
N THR A 246 7.33 22.19 3.70
CA THR A 246 8.37 21.18 3.90
C THR A 246 7.93 20.22 4.98
N ILE A 247 7.99 18.91 4.68
CA ILE A 247 7.65 17.82 5.61
C ILE A 247 8.84 16.89 5.74
N ILE A 248 9.26 16.62 6.96
CA ILE A 248 10.31 15.65 7.30
C ILE A 248 9.67 14.62 8.23
N ASN A 249 9.69 13.35 7.83
CA ASN A 249 9.22 12.25 8.66
C ASN A 249 10.35 11.24 8.86
N TYR A 250 10.59 10.86 10.10
CA TYR A 250 11.55 9.81 10.46
C TYR A 250 10.85 8.76 11.31
N GLN A 251 11.08 7.48 10.96
CA GLN A 251 10.59 6.33 11.69
C GLN A 251 11.72 5.35 11.97
N HIS A 252 11.66 4.77 13.16
CA HIS A 252 12.49 3.64 13.57
C HIS A 252 11.58 2.57 14.20
N ALA A 253 11.74 1.32 13.77
CA ALA A 253 10.99 0.19 14.33
C ALA A 253 11.93 -0.97 14.65
N HIS A 254 11.58 -1.72 15.71
CA HIS A 254 12.31 -2.89 16.17
C HIS A 254 11.30 -3.91 16.73
N GLU A 255 10.95 -4.88 15.92
CA GLU A 255 9.87 -5.83 16.15
C GLU A 255 10.40 -7.27 16.13
N ASN A 256 9.65 -8.19 16.74
CA ASN A 256 10.01 -9.61 16.84
C ASN A 256 9.72 -10.40 15.55
N GLY A 257 9.22 -9.73 14.49
CA GLY A 257 8.94 -10.35 13.21
C GLY A 257 7.57 -10.99 13.10
N ALA A 258 7.36 -11.70 12.01
CA ALA A 258 6.07 -12.28 11.65
C ALA A 258 5.89 -13.68 12.24
N ASP A 259 4.63 -14.05 12.51
CA ASP A 259 4.28 -15.45 12.73
C ASP A 259 4.19 -16.19 11.40
N SER A 260 4.47 -17.47 11.47
CA SER A 260 4.30 -18.41 10.37
C SER A 260 3.81 -19.73 10.96
N ARG A 261 2.95 -20.44 10.22
CA ARG A 261 2.41 -21.72 10.64
C ARG A 261 2.33 -22.66 9.47
N LEU A 262 3.06 -23.75 9.54
CA LEU A 262 2.95 -24.81 8.55
C LEU A 262 1.51 -25.33 8.50
N SER A 263 0.79 -25.05 7.41
CA SER A 263 -0.63 -25.36 7.26
C SER A 263 -0.91 -26.48 6.25
N PHE A 264 0.04 -26.79 5.38
CA PHE A 264 -0.13 -27.81 4.35
C PHE A 264 1.22 -28.41 3.94
N VAL A 265 1.21 -29.71 3.67
CA VAL A 265 2.37 -30.48 3.17
C VAL A 265 1.94 -31.32 1.98
N ASN A 266 2.53 -31.06 0.83
CA ASN A 266 2.47 -31.95 -0.33
C ASN A 266 3.61 -32.98 -0.23
N ARG A 267 3.34 -34.07 0.47
CA ARG A 267 4.33 -35.12 0.78
C ARG A 267 5.16 -35.57 -0.44
N PRO A 268 4.56 -35.89 -1.61
CA PRO A 268 5.33 -36.27 -2.80
C PRO A 268 6.26 -35.17 -3.32
N ALA A 269 5.83 -33.90 -3.28
CA ALA A 269 6.66 -32.78 -3.70
C ALA A 269 7.85 -32.58 -2.74
N VAL A 270 7.63 -32.69 -1.42
CA VAL A 270 8.69 -32.67 -0.41
C VAL A 270 9.71 -33.80 -0.64
N ILE A 271 9.23 -35.05 -0.89
CA ILE A 271 10.12 -36.18 -1.18
C ILE A 271 10.96 -35.90 -2.43
N ALA A 272 10.32 -35.48 -3.52
CA ALA A 272 11.05 -35.19 -4.77
C ALA A 272 12.10 -34.08 -4.60
N THR A 273 11.83 -33.10 -3.74
CA THR A 273 12.77 -32.02 -3.41
C THR A 273 13.97 -32.51 -2.60
N LEU A 274 13.74 -33.41 -1.65
CA LEU A 274 14.75 -33.83 -0.66
C LEU A 274 15.50 -35.09 -1.05
N GLU A 275 15.00 -35.89 -1.99
CA GLU A 275 15.56 -37.21 -2.33
C GLU A 275 17.02 -37.12 -2.77
N GLY A 276 17.39 -36.09 -3.53
CA GLY A 276 18.77 -35.85 -3.96
C GLY A 276 19.74 -35.52 -2.81
N LEU A 277 19.24 -35.04 -1.68
CA LEU A 277 20.05 -34.65 -0.52
C LEU A 277 20.10 -35.74 0.54
N PHE A 278 18.98 -36.40 0.81
CA PHE A 278 18.82 -37.32 1.96
C PHE A 278 18.54 -38.77 1.53
N GLY A 279 18.49 -39.03 0.22
CA GLY A 279 18.04 -40.31 -0.35
C GLY A 279 16.54 -40.54 -0.12
N ALA A 280 15.95 -41.55 -0.78
CA ALA A 280 14.50 -41.79 -0.77
C ALA A 280 13.94 -42.04 0.63
N ALA A 281 14.62 -42.80 1.47
CA ALA A 281 14.19 -43.08 2.84
C ALA A 281 14.24 -41.81 3.74
N GLY A 282 15.31 -41.01 3.65
CA GLY A 282 15.48 -39.79 4.42
C GLY A 282 14.48 -38.72 3.99
N ALA A 283 14.24 -38.56 2.69
CA ALA A 283 13.24 -37.65 2.14
C ALA A 283 11.81 -38.03 2.57
N ALA A 284 11.48 -39.32 2.58
CA ALA A 284 10.19 -39.79 3.06
C ALA A 284 10.00 -39.53 4.55
N ALA A 285 11.04 -39.78 5.37
CA ALA A 285 10.99 -39.48 6.81
C ALA A 285 10.81 -37.98 7.11
N ALA A 286 11.52 -37.11 6.40
CA ALA A 286 11.36 -35.65 6.51
C ALA A 286 9.95 -35.20 6.12
N ALA A 287 9.38 -35.73 5.04
CA ALA A 287 8.02 -35.43 4.61
C ALA A 287 6.97 -35.89 5.64
N ASP A 288 7.17 -37.07 6.26
CA ASP A 288 6.30 -37.57 7.32
C ASP A 288 6.40 -36.69 8.59
N GLN A 289 7.60 -36.23 8.96
CA GLN A 289 7.81 -35.32 10.08
C GLN A 289 7.12 -33.98 9.83
N LEU A 290 7.29 -33.38 8.63
CA LEU A 290 6.61 -32.14 8.26
C LEU A 290 5.09 -32.30 8.32
N GLN A 291 4.54 -33.42 7.84
CA GLN A 291 3.10 -33.69 7.93
C GLN A 291 2.61 -33.77 9.38
N GLN A 292 3.40 -34.41 10.25
CA GLN A 292 3.07 -34.45 11.68
C GLN A 292 3.08 -33.03 12.28
N LEU A 293 4.12 -32.23 12.02
CA LEU A 293 4.24 -30.87 12.50
C LEU A 293 3.10 -29.97 11.98
N SER A 294 2.70 -30.14 10.72
CA SER A 294 1.53 -29.45 10.17
C SER A 294 0.26 -29.78 10.94
N ASN A 295 0.02 -31.06 11.24
CA ASN A 295 -1.14 -31.49 12.02
C ASN A 295 -1.11 -30.90 13.44
N GLU A 296 0.05 -30.85 14.08
CA GLU A 296 0.25 -30.23 15.38
C GLU A 296 -0.01 -28.73 15.36
N GLN A 297 0.47 -28.02 14.33
CA GLN A 297 0.22 -26.58 14.17
C GLN A 297 -1.26 -26.26 13.94
N LEU A 298 -1.95 -27.08 13.13
CA LEU A 298 -3.38 -26.92 12.85
C LEU A 298 -4.25 -27.21 14.10
N ALA A 299 -3.77 -28.06 15.02
CA ALA A 299 -4.44 -28.36 16.28
C ALA A 299 -4.24 -27.27 17.34
N ARG A 300 -3.24 -26.38 17.18
CA ARG A 300 -3.01 -25.23 18.08
C ARG A 300 -4.09 -24.16 17.89
N ASP A 301 -4.29 -23.36 18.91
CA ASP A 301 -5.10 -22.15 18.77
C ASP A 301 -4.41 -21.07 17.90
N SER A 302 -5.10 -19.97 17.62
CA SER A 302 -4.57 -18.91 16.76
C SER A 302 -3.57 -17.99 17.46
N GLU A 303 -3.36 -18.11 18.76
CA GLU A 303 -2.47 -17.28 19.54
C GLU A 303 -1.12 -17.97 19.85
N HIS A 304 -0.92 -19.22 19.39
CA HIS A 304 0.31 -19.97 19.61
C HIS A 304 0.83 -20.57 18.30
N THR A 305 2.13 -20.51 18.09
CA THR A 305 2.86 -21.14 16.98
C THR A 305 4.07 -21.91 17.52
N ALA A 306 4.64 -22.80 16.71
CA ALA A 306 5.91 -23.45 17.03
C ALA A 306 6.86 -23.28 15.85
N MET A 307 7.84 -22.42 15.99
CA MET A 307 8.86 -22.08 14.98
C MET A 307 10.24 -22.27 15.60
N ASP A 308 11.20 -22.80 14.84
CA ASP A 308 12.56 -23.05 15.33
C ASP A 308 13.49 -21.84 15.22
N GLY A 309 13.14 -20.85 14.40
CA GLY A 309 13.96 -19.68 14.13
C GLY A 309 13.70 -18.51 15.09
N ASP A 310 14.74 -17.77 15.41
CA ASP A 310 14.62 -16.43 16.00
C ASP A 310 14.18 -15.46 14.91
N THR A 311 12.99 -14.88 15.04
CA THR A 311 12.46 -13.92 14.10
C THR A 311 12.67 -12.49 14.61
N PHE A 312 12.97 -11.56 13.72
CA PHE A 312 13.02 -10.14 14.05
C PHE A 312 12.82 -9.26 12.82
N GLN A 313 12.44 -8.00 13.05
CA GLN A 313 12.40 -6.98 12.04
C GLN A 313 12.87 -5.63 12.57
N ARG A 314 13.80 -4.99 11.86
CA ARG A 314 14.34 -3.67 12.18
C ARG A 314 14.25 -2.78 10.97
N ARG A 315 13.65 -1.59 11.15
CA ARG A 315 13.41 -0.66 10.04
C ARG A 315 13.80 0.76 10.40
N LYS A 316 14.24 1.49 9.38
CA LYS A 316 14.40 2.94 9.41
C LYS A 316 13.84 3.53 8.13
N LEU A 317 13.01 4.54 8.26
CA LEU A 317 12.44 5.29 7.14
C LEU A 317 12.67 6.78 7.39
N LEU A 318 13.38 7.43 6.47
CA LEU A 318 13.46 8.88 6.39
C LEU A 318 12.72 9.31 5.13
N PHE A 319 11.85 10.31 5.27
CA PHE A 319 11.05 10.83 4.20
C PHE A 319 11.04 12.35 4.25
N ILE A 320 11.39 13.01 3.14
CA ILE A 320 11.42 14.46 3.01
C ILE A 320 10.60 14.86 1.80
N VAL A 321 9.63 15.75 2.01
CA VAL A 321 8.83 16.37 0.95
C VAL A 321 9.01 17.87 1.01
N ASN A 322 9.15 18.51 -0.13
CA ASN A 322 9.03 19.97 -0.27
C ASN A 322 8.04 20.27 -1.38
N LYS A 323 7.02 21.04 -1.07
CA LYS A 323 6.02 21.54 -2.03
C LYS A 323 6.09 23.05 -2.08
N THR A 324 6.34 23.62 -3.26
CA THR A 324 6.37 25.07 -3.49
C THR A 324 5.29 25.42 -4.51
N ASN A 325 4.40 26.32 -4.13
CA ASN A 325 3.38 26.90 -5.00
C ASN A 325 3.70 28.38 -5.21
N ILE A 326 3.68 28.83 -6.45
CA ILE A 326 3.90 30.24 -6.83
C ILE A 326 2.75 30.67 -7.75
N ASP A 327 1.91 31.56 -7.29
CA ASP A 327 0.86 32.18 -8.10
C ASP A 327 1.50 33.25 -9.00
N ILE A 328 1.71 32.90 -10.28
CA ILE A 328 2.32 33.80 -11.28
C ILE A 328 1.31 34.90 -11.64
N THR A 329 0.05 34.52 -11.74
CA THR A 329 -1.11 35.41 -11.93
C THR A 329 -2.31 34.80 -11.20
N ASP A 330 -3.41 35.50 -11.10
CA ASP A 330 -4.67 34.99 -10.51
C ASP A 330 -5.18 33.69 -11.18
N ASN A 331 -4.74 33.43 -12.39
CA ASN A 331 -5.19 32.29 -13.19
C ASN A 331 -4.10 31.26 -13.50
N ILE A 332 -2.84 31.50 -13.11
CA ILE A 332 -1.69 30.64 -13.43
C ILE A 332 -0.83 30.42 -12.20
N ARG A 333 -0.66 29.16 -11.83
CA ARG A 333 0.18 28.69 -10.72
C ARG A 333 1.30 27.80 -11.23
N LEU A 334 2.51 28.08 -10.80
CA LEU A 334 3.66 27.18 -10.89
C LEU A 334 3.71 26.37 -9.59
N ARG A 335 3.87 25.06 -9.72
CA ARG A 335 3.97 24.14 -8.59
C ARG A 335 5.19 23.26 -8.74
N ASN A 336 5.95 23.11 -7.68
CA ASN A 336 7.07 22.18 -7.60
C ASN A 336 6.85 21.22 -6.44
N ILE A 337 7.14 19.92 -6.65
CA ILE A 337 7.03 18.86 -5.64
C ILE A 337 8.32 18.05 -5.69
N PHE A 338 9.12 18.16 -4.64
CA PHE A 338 10.33 17.36 -4.44
C PHE A 338 10.09 16.30 -3.38
N GLY A 339 10.62 15.09 -3.60
CA GLY A 339 10.57 13.98 -2.67
C GLY A 339 11.92 13.27 -2.54
N TYR A 340 12.31 12.96 -1.31
CA TYR A 340 13.41 12.06 -0.98
C TYR A 340 12.96 11.01 0.03
N THR A 341 13.26 9.75 -0.24
CA THR A 341 12.98 8.63 0.67
C THR A 341 14.22 7.78 0.84
N ARG A 342 14.56 7.43 2.08
CA ARG A 342 15.53 6.41 2.43
C ARG A 342 14.88 5.36 3.30
N TYR A 343 14.86 4.12 2.84
CA TYR A 343 14.31 2.98 3.56
C TYR A 343 15.39 1.93 3.78
N LYS A 344 15.51 1.46 5.03
CA LYS A 344 16.38 0.34 5.39
C LYS A 344 15.61 -0.66 6.22
N GLN A 345 15.74 -1.94 5.87
CA GLN A 345 15.14 -3.05 6.61
C GLN A 345 16.13 -4.20 6.75
N TYR A 346 16.19 -4.73 7.96
CA TYR A 346 16.76 -6.03 8.28
C TYR A 346 15.65 -6.89 8.86
N ASN A 347 15.50 -8.10 8.40
CA ASN A 347 14.53 -9.02 8.94
C ASN A 347 15.07 -10.45 8.96
N CYS A 348 14.58 -11.21 9.89
CA CYS A 348 14.76 -12.62 10.04
C CYS A 348 13.38 -13.24 10.13
N ALA A 349 13.11 -14.29 9.37
CA ALA A 349 11.82 -14.94 9.32
C ALA A 349 11.96 -16.44 9.14
N ASP A 350 11.17 -17.17 9.90
CA ASP A 350 10.93 -18.58 9.68
C ASP A 350 9.83 -18.70 8.60
N TYR A 351 10.19 -19.25 7.45
CA TYR A 351 9.27 -19.34 6.31
C TYR A 351 8.57 -20.69 6.18
N ASP A 352 8.97 -21.71 6.91
CA ASP A 352 8.23 -22.97 6.92
C ASP A 352 7.19 -23.03 8.04
N GLY A 353 7.34 -22.22 9.10
CA GLY A 353 6.40 -22.13 10.20
C GLY A 353 6.34 -23.41 11.03
N SER A 354 7.46 -24.09 11.22
CA SER A 354 7.56 -25.33 11.95
C SER A 354 8.81 -25.39 12.82
N THR A 355 8.97 -26.46 13.58
CA THR A 355 10.19 -26.75 14.34
C THR A 355 11.21 -27.60 13.55
N PHE A 356 10.94 -27.85 12.29
CA PHE A 356 11.86 -28.52 11.38
C PHE A 356 12.56 -27.45 10.55
N ASN A 357 13.86 -27.28 10.72
CA ASN A 357 14.65 -26.25 10.01
C ASN A 357 14.65 -26.51 8.48
N PHE A 358 13.50 -26.27 7.86
CA PHE A 358 13.25 -26.54 6.45
C PHE A 358 13.54 -25.32 5.59
N LEU A 359 13.08 -24.14 6.02
CA LEU A 359 13.28 -22.89 5.29
C LEU A 359 13.26 -21.68 6.24
N SER A 360 14.41 -21.10 6.44
CA SER A 360 14.48 -19.82 7.16
C SER A 360 15.27 -18.78 6.37
N LEU A 361 14.92 -17.52 6.56
CA LEU A 361 15.64 -16.36 6.03
C LEU A 361 16.59 -15.74 7.08
N CYS A 362 17.11 -16.56 7.96
CA CYS A 362 18.05 -16.17 9.03
C CYS A 362 19.34 -16.95 8.88
N ALA A 363 20.29 -16.44 8.18
CA ALA A 363 21.61 -17.05 8.23
C ALA A 363 22.40 -16.61 9.47
N THR A 364 23.10 -17.55 10.06
CA THR A 364 23.86 -17.37 11.29
C THR A 364 25.02 -16.37 11.20
N VAL A 365 25.43 -15.95 10.00
CA VAL A 365 26.59 -15.07 9.76
C VAL A 365 26.19 -13.64 9.46
N TYR A 366 24.99 -13.40 8.93
CA TYR A 366 24.42 -12.07 8.68
C TYR A 366 23.00 -12.02 9.23
N PRO A 367 22.57 -10.89 9.84
CA PRO A 367 21.24 -10.78 10.40
C PRO A 367 20.16 -10.62 9.29
N GLY A 368 19.83 -11.70 8.58
CA GLY A 368 18.67 -11.77 7.67
C GLY A 368 18.79 -10.90 6.40
N ASN A 369 17.67 -10.67 5.75
CA ASN A 369 17.56 -9.86 4.55
C ASN A 369 17.85 -8.39 4.81
N LEU A 370 18.62 -7.76 3.91
CA LEU A 370 18.78 -6.31 3.86
C LEU A 370 18.00 -5.76 2.67
N ASP A 371 17.05 -4.85 2.93
CA ASP A 371 16.47 -3.98 1.91
C ASP A 371 16.93 -2.53 2.21
N ASP A 372 17.76 -1.95 1.35
CA ASP A 372 18.27 -0.58 1.45
C ASP A 372 17.93 0.15 0.16
N ARG A 373 16.97 1.09 0.21
CA ARG A 373 16.48 1.81 -0.96
C ARG A 373 16.51 3.31 -0.77
N GLU A 374 16.91 3.99 -1.84
CA GLU A 374 16.84 5.43 -1.97
C GLU A 374 15.94 5.79 -3.15
N GLN A 375 15.07 6.77 -2.94
CA GLN A 375 14.23 7.32 -3.99
C GLN A 375 14.33 8.85 -3.97
N PHE A 376 14.49 9.42 -5.16
CA PHE A 376 14.36 10.85 -5.44
C PHE A 376 13.25 11.03 -6.45
N SER A 377 12.41 12.03 -6.26
CA SER A 377 11.40 12.42 -7.23
C SER A 377 11.30 13.93 -7.32
N GLU A 378 11.04 14.43 -8.51
CA GLU A 378 10.85 15.85 -8.81
C GLU A 378 9.71 16.00 -9.81
N GLU A 379 8.77 16.88 -9.50
CA GLU A 379 7.64 17.19 -10.37
C GLU A 379 7.45 18.71 -10.45
N VAL A 380 7.45 19.24 -11.68
CA VAL A 380 7.16 20.64 -11.94
C VAL A 380 5.88 20.71 -12.76
N GLN A 381 4.93 21.51 -12.30
CA GLN A 381 3.61 21.69 -12.90
C GLN A 381 3.35 23.16 -13.17
N LEU A 382 2.76 23.44 -14.31
CA LEU A 382 2.09 24.72 -14.58
C LEU A 382 0.58 24.42 -14.67
N GLN A 383 -0.19 25.05 -13.81
CA GLN A 383 -1.64 24.86 -13.72
C GLN A 383 -2.32 26.18 -14.01
N GLY A 384 -3.47 26.13 -14.65
CA GLY A 384 -4.16 27.37 -14.94
C GLY A 384 -5.63 27.21 -15.30
N THR A 385 -6.29 28.38 -15.39
CA THR A 385 -7.62 28.54 -15.94
C THR A 385 -7.59 29.55 -17.09
N SER A 386 -8.45 29.34 -18.09
CA SER A 386 -8.52 30.18 -19.29
C SER A 386 -9.97 30.34 -19.76
N PHE A 387 -10.24 31.21 -20.71
CA PHE A 387 -11.58 31.43 -21.28
C PHE A 387 -12.65 31.70 -20.20
N GLY A 388 -12.38 32.65 -19.28
CA GLY A 388 -13.30 32.97 -18.20
C GLY A 388 -13.52 31.79 -17.23
N LYS A 389 -12.47 31.06 -16.92
CA LYS A 389 -12.47 29.86 -16.06
C LYS A 389 -13.19 28.63 -16.63
N ARG A 390 -13.57 28.67 -17.92
CA ARG A 390 -14.19 27.50 -18.58
C ARG A 390 -13.21 26.40 -18.91
N LEU A 391 -11.96 26.73 -19.20
CA LEU A 391 -10.90 25.77 -19.43
C LEU A 391 -10.00 25.70 -18.19
N GLU A 392 -9.93 24.55 -17.57
CA GLU A 392 -8.97 24.20 -16.52
C GLU A 392 -7.89 23.30 -17.16
N TRP A 393 -6.62 23.59 -16.89
CA TRP A 393 -5.53 22.82 -17.47
C TRP A 393 -4.35 22.67 -16.54
N VAL A 394 -3.59 21.58 -16.73
CA VAL A 394 -2.29 21.32 -16.10
C VAL A 394 -1.35 20.74 -17.12
N VAL A 395 -0.12 21.22 -17.15
CA VAL A 395 0.99 20.60 -17.87
C VAL A 395 2.13 20.39 -16.89
N GLY A 396 2.87 19.30 -17.03
CA GLY A 396 3.91 18.96 -16.07
C GLY A 396 5.02 18.10 -16.64
N ALA A 397 6.14 18.17 -15.96
CA ALA A 397 7.29 17.31 -16.15
C ALA A 397 7.60 16.59 -14.84
N TYR A 398 7.90 15.30 -14.93
CA TYR A 398 8.19 14.42 -13.78
C TYR A 398 9.49 13.66 -14.01
N GLY A 399 10.24 13.47 -12.94
CA GLY A 399 11.41 12.60 -12.93
C GLY A 399 11.54 11.85 -11.61
N ASP A 400 11.92 10.59 -11.65
CA ASP A 400 12.31 9.84 -10.45
C ASP A 400 13.53 8.95 -10.69
N LEU A 401 14.19 8.65 -9.56
CA LEU A 401 15.26 7.69 -9.45
C LEU A 401 15.03 6.86 -8.20
N ASN A 402 14.80 5.56 -8.38
CA ASN A 402 14.76 4.58 -7.29
C ASN A 402 15.95 3.64 -7.46
N ARG A 403 16.74 3.46 -6.41
CA ARG A 403 17.93 2.61 -6.43
C ARG A 403 18.18 1.97 -5.07
N ASN A 404 18.91 0.87 -5.05
CA ASN A 404 19.49 0.37 -3.81
C ASN A 404 20.51 1.37 -3.28
N GLY A 405 20.55 1.56 -1.98
CA GLY A 405 21.57 2.34 -1.28
C GLY A 405 22.92 1.60 -1.16
N GLY A 406 22.88 0.31 -1.45
CA GLY A 406 23.98 -0.67 -1.55
C GLY A 406 23.39 -1.97 -2.14
N PRO A 407 24.18 -3.02 -2.39
CA PRO A 407 23.64 -4.33 -2.75
C PRO A 407 22.67 -4.81 -1.68
N THR A 408 21.50 -5.34 -2.10
CA THR A 408 20.62 -6.07 -1.19
C THR A 408 21.03 -7.52 -1.18
N GLN A 409 20.99 -8.14 0.00
CA GLN A 409 21.37 -9.54 0.19
C GLN A 409 20.20 -10.28 0.84
N SER A 410 19.81 -11.40 0.23
CA SER A 410 18.96 -12.41 0.85
C SER A 410 19.82 -13.59 1.24
N ASP A 411 19.62 -14.12 2.42
CA ASP A 411 20.34 -15.25 2.98
C ASP A 411 19.32 -16.25 3.49
N VAL A 412 19.25 -17.39 2.79
CA VAL A 412 18.24 -18.41 3.00
C VAL A 412 18.91 -19.69 3.44
N ASN A 413 18.52 -20.17 4.62
CA ASN A 413 18.87 -21.51 5.08
C ASN A 413 17.84 -22.51 4.54
N LEU A 414 18.31 -23.53 3.87
CA LEU A 414 17.49 -24.62 3.30
C LEU A 414 17.84 -25.92 3.98
N PHE A 415 16.82 -26.58 4.54
CA PHE A 415 16.91 -27.92 5.12
C PHE A 415 17.94 -28.06 6.26
N GLY A 416 18.32 -26.96 6.91
CA GLY A 416 19.34 -26.94 7.96
C GLY A 416 20.78 -27.25 7.48
N VAL A 417 20.97 -27.58 6.22
CA VAL A 417 22.27 -28.01 5.66
C VAL A 417 22.79 -27.12 4.53
N LEU A 418 21.94 -26.44 3.81
CA LEU A 418 22.30 -25.59 2.70
C LEU A 418 22.06 -24.12 3.00
N ARG A 419 22.92 -23.27 2.51
CA ARG A 419 22.83 -21.81 2.58
C ARG A 419 22.81 -21.25 1.17
N ASN A 420 21.75 -20.57 0.81
CA ASN A 420 21.58 -19.89 -0.47
C ASN A 420 21.62 -18.38 -0.26
N VAL A 421 22.62 -17.72 -0.81
CA VAL A 421 22.82 -16.28 -0.72
C VAL A 421 22.55 -15.65 -2.08
N GLY A 422 21.54 -14.79 -2.13
CA GLY A 422 21.26 -13.95 -3.29
C GLY A 422 21.75 -12.53 -3.06
N VAL A 423 22.54 -11.98 -3.97
CA VAL A 423 22.99 -10.59 -3.95
C VAL A 423 22.45 -9.87 -5.17
N GLN A 424 21.82 -8.72 -4.98
CA GLN A 424 21.26 -7.97 -6.10
C GLN A 424 21.36 -6.46 -5.93
N THR A 425 21.46 -5.77 -7.07
CA THR A 425 21.29 -4.33 -7.17
C THR A 425 20.19 -4.02 -8.17
N GLN A 426 19.44 -2.96 -7.93
CA GLN A 426 18.40 -2.49 -8.82
C GLN A 426 18.44 -0.97 -8.93
N ARG A 427 18.21 -0.47 -10.13
CA ARG A 427 18.06 0.94 -10.40
C ARG A 427 16.94 1.14 -11.41
N ALA A 428 15.98 1.98 -11.04
CA ALA A 428 14.86 2.33 -11.88
C ALA A 428 14.78 3.85 -12.02
N GLN A 429 14.70 4.33 -13.24
CA GLN A 429 14.55 5.75 -13.57
C GLN A 429 13.29 5.92 -14.40
N SER A 430 12.55 7.00 -14.14
CA SER A 430 11.41 7.41 -14.95
C SER A 430 11.48 8.89 -15.24
N ARG A 431 11.12 9.28 -16.46
CA ARG A 431 10.92 10.66 -16.86
C ARG A 431 9.61 10.75 -17.62
N ALA A 432 8.86 11.81 -17.44
CA ALA A 432 7.60 11.96 -18.17
C ALA A 432 7.26 13.42 -18.45
N LEU A 433 6.52 13.60 -19.52
CA LEU A 433 5.81 14.83 -19.83
C LEU A 433 4.32 14.52 -19.91
N TYR A 434 3.49 15.38 -19.35
CA TYR A 434 2.05 15.18 -19.35
C TYR A 434 1.27 16.48 -19.42
N GLY A 435 0.03 16.36 -19.85
CA GLY A 435 -0.94 17.45 -19.81
C GLY A 435 -2.35 16.90 -19.68
N GLN A 436 -3.20 17.64 -19.00
CA GLN A 436 -4.62 17.38 -18.87
C GLN A 436 -5.39 18.69 -18.95
N ALA A 437 -6.53 18.65 -19.61
CA ALA A 437 -7.45 19.78 -19.69
C ALA A 437 -8.88 19.34 -19.47
N ALA A 438 -9.70 20.24 -18.92
CA ALA A 438 -11.14 20.07 -18.75
C ALA A 438 -11.84 21.35 -19.20
N TYR A 439 -12.82 21.22 -20.10
CA TYR A 439 -13.58 22.34 -20.64
C TYR A 439 -15.05 22.26 -20.22
N SER A 440 -15.51 23.30 -19.53
CA SER A 440 -16.90 23.45 -19.09
C SER A 440 -17.68 24.22 -20.15
N PHE A 441 -18.73 23.62 -20.68
CA PHE A 441 -19.62 24.27 -21.65
C PHE A 441 -20.57 25.25 -20.96
N GLY A 442 -21.13 26.17 -21.72
CA GLY A 442 -22.17 27.11 -21.27
C GLY A 442 -23.37 27.08 -22.19
N GLY A 443 -24.37 27.91 -21.90
CA GLY A 443 -25.62 27.98 -22.69
C GLY A 443 -26.43 26.69 -22.62
N GLY A 444 -26.86 26.14 -23.75
CA GLY A 444 -27.66 24.90 -23.78
C GLY A 444 -26.96 23.64 -23.29
N LEU A 445 -25.65 23.67 -23.04
CA LEU A 445 -24.84 22.60 -22.50
C LEU A 445 -24.27 22.92 -21.11
N GLU A 446 -24.92 23.82 -20.38
CA GLU A 446 -24.49 24.15 -19.02
C GLU A 446 -24.49 22.90 -18.13
N GLY A 447 -23.43 22.78 -17.30
CA GLY A 447 -23.19 21.60 -16.47
C GLY A 447 -22.40 20.48 -17.15
N VAL A 448 -22.28 20.50 -18.49
CA VAL A 448 -21.44 19.51 -19.22
C VAL A 448 -19.99 19.95 -19.18
N LYS A 449 -19.10 19.04 -18.81
CA LYS A 449 -17.64 19.21 -18.84
C LYS A 449 -17.00 18.03 -19.59
N VAL A 450 -16.11 18.32 -20.53
CA VAL A 450 -15.32 17.30 -21.24
C VAL A 450 -13.87 17.42 -20.76
N ARG A 451 -13.23 16.28 -20.51
CA ARG A 451 -11.83 16.24 -20.09
C ARG A 451 -11.00 15.27 -20.90
N GLY A 452 -9.73 15.58 -21.01
CA GLY A 452 -8.76 14.71 -21.64
C GLY A 452 -7.35 14.98 -21.15
N GLY A 453 -6.57 13.92 -21.07
CA GLY A 453 -5.19 14.00 -20.64
C GLY A 453 -4.32 12.96 -21.31
N LEU A 454 -3.06 13.32 -21.50
CA LEU A 454 -2.03 12.49 -22.11
C LEU A 454 -0.76 12.55 -21.26
N ARG A 455 -0.06 11.42 -21.16
CA ARG A 455 1.29 11.36 -20.57
C ARG A 455 2.15 10.42 -21.39
N TYR A 456 3.34 10.84 -21.70
CA TYR A 456 4.39 9.99 -22.26
C TYR A 456 5.49 9.81 -21.22
N THR A 457 5.80 8.55 -20.90
CA THR A 457 6.78 8.18 -19.88
C THR A 457 7.91 7.38 -20.53
N TRP A 458 9.14 7.73 -20.19
CA TRP A 458 10.36 6.98 -20.52
C TRP A 458 10.87 6.32 -19.25
N ASP A 459 10.86 4.99 -19.22
CA ASP A 459 11.39 4.19 -18.13
C ASP A 459 12.70 3.51 -18.55
N LYS A 460 13.65 3.51 -17.60
CA LYS A 460 14.88 2.74 -17.71
C LYS A 460 15.11 1.97 -16.42
N LEU A 461 15.20 0.64 -16.56
CA LEU A 461 15.48 -0.27 -15.48
C LEU A 461 16.83 -0.92 -15.73
N SER A 462 17.63 -1.11 -14.70
CA SER A 462 18.87 -1.87 -14.75
C SER A 462 19.10 -2.55 -13.40
N GLY A 463 19.79 -3.67 -13.42
CA GLY A 463 20.13 -4.39 -12.23
C GLY A 463 21.17 -5.45 -12.48
N SER A 464 21.78 -5.93 -11.41
CA SER A 464 22.67 -7.06 -11.42
C SER A 464 22.35 -7.99 -10.26
N GLY A 465 22.62 -9.27 -10.40
CA GLY A 465 22.42 -10.26 -9.35
C GLY A 465 23.31 -11.44 -9.51
N ALA A 466 23.64 -12.05 -8.38
CA ALA A 466 24.39 -13.30 -8.27
C ALA A 466 23.73 -14.20 -7.23
N GLY A 467 23.91 -15.50 -7.36
CA GLY A 467 23.43 -16.49 -6.40
C GLY A 467 24.57 -17.44 -6.00
N TYR A 468 24.68 -17.73 -4.72
CA TYR A 468 25.71 -18.59 -4.16
C TYR A 468 25.09 -19.67 -3.28
N LEU A 469 25.30 -20.93 -3.58
CA LEU A 469 24.83 -22.07 -2.80
C LEU A 469 26.06 -22.75 -2.15
N THR A 470 26.01 -22.91 -0.84
CA THR A 470 27.04 -23.60 -0.05
C THR A 470 26.40 -24.38 1.08
N PHE A 471 27.20 -25.16 1.82
CA PHE A 471 26.73 -25.73 3.09
C PHE A 471 26.63 -24.64 4.18
N VAL A 472 25.79 -24.88 5.17
CA VAL A 472 25.72 -24.02 6.37
C VAL A 472 27.12 -23.95 7.02
N GLY A 473 27.58 -22.72 7.31
CA GLY A 473 28.94 -22.46 7.78
C GLY A 473 29.99 -22.26 6.68
N GLY A 474 29.62 -22.48 5.41
CA GLY A 474 30.50 -22.21 4.27
C GLY A 474 30.64 -20.71 3.99
N THR A 475 31.78 -20.31 3.45
CA THR A 475 32.07 -18.93 3.08
C THR A 475 31.40 -18.57 1.76
N VAL A 476 30.76 -17.42 1.69
CA VAL A 476 30.19 -16.83 0.48
C VAL A 476 30.70 -15.40 0.28
N PRO A 477 30.71 -14.87 -0.95
CA PRO A 477 31.09 -13.47 -1.20
C PRO A 477 30.00 -12.50 -0.71
N ASP A 478 30.17 -11.95 0.47
CA ASP A 478 29.18 -11.08 1.10
C ASP A 478 28.99 -9.75 0.36
N GLY A 479 27.75 -9.44 0.01
CA GLY A 479 27.38 -8.20 -0.66
C GLY A 479 28.04 -8.00 -2.03
N GLN A 480 28.67 -9.02 -2.59
CA GLN A 480 29.42 -8.91 -3.84
C GLN A 480 28.72 -9.69 -4.95
N CYS A 481 28.63 -9.08 -6.11
CA CYS A 481 28.16 -9.69 -7.34
C CYS A 481 29.38 -10.03 -8.22
N LEU A 482 29.91 -11.26 -8.06
CA LEU A 482 31.12 -11.68 -8.75
C LEU A 482 30.82 -12.31 -10.11
N THR A 483 31.57 -11.93 -11.14
CA THR A 483 31.48 -12.51 -12.47
C THR A 483 32.28 -13.81 -12.62
N ASP A 484 33.35 -13.97 -11.81
CA ASP A 484 34.11 -15.19 -11.69
C ASP A 484 33.86 -15.79 -10.30
N VAL A 485 33.32 -16.99 -10.27
CA VAL A 485 32.98 -17.74 -9.06
C VAL A 485 33.79 -19.03 -8.95
N SER A 486 34.78 -19.21 -9.83
CA SER A 486 35.69 -20.35 -9.81
C SER A 486 36.58 -20.30 -8.56
N GLY A 487 36.86 -21.46 -7.99
CA GLY A 487 37.76 -21.56 -6.82
C GLY A 487 37.15 -21.14 -5.49
N LEU A 488 35.86 -20.74 -5.41
CA LEU A 488 35.19 -20.34 -4.18
C LEU A 488 34.73 -21.50 -3.30
N GLY A 489 34.87 -22.75 -3.76
CA GLY A 489 34.45 -23.94 -3.01
C GLY A 489 32.94 -24.04 -2.79
N LEU A 490 32.14 -23.37 -3.64
CA LEU A 490 30.68 -23.37 -3.60
C LEU A 490 30.09 -24.65 -4.22
N LEU A 491 28.95 -25.11 -3.73
CA LEU A 491 28.20 -26.22 -4.31
C LEU A 491 27.65 -25.85 -5.68
N SER A 492 27.14 -24.61 -5.79
CA SER A 492 26.67 -24.02 -7.04
C SER A 492 26.76 -22.50 -6.94
N ALA A 493 26.97 -21.84 -8.06
CA ALA A 493 26.97 -20.39 -8.12
C ALA A 493 26.43 -19.90 -9.48
N THR A 494 25.57 -18.90 -9.41
CA THR A 494 25.21 -18.08 -10.58
C THR A 494 26.12 -16.85 -10.56
N PRO A 495 27.02 -16.71 -11.55
CA PRO A 495 27.87 -15.52 -11.61
C PRO A 495 27.04 -14.26 -11.80
N CYS A 496 27.64 -13.11 -11.53
CA CYS A 496 26.94 -11.83 -11.62
C CYS A 496 26.38 -11.58 -13.03
N LEU A 497 25.06 -11.58 -13.10
CA LEU A 497 24.32 -11.27 -14.32
C LEU A 497 23.89 -9.79 -14.25
N SER A 498 24.01 -9.09 -15.36
CA SER A 498 23.55 -7.70 -15.46
C SER A 498 22.58 -7.55 -16.61
N GLN A 499 21.45 -6.92 -16.33
CA GLN A 499 20.38 -6.71 -17.31
C GLN A 499 19.89 -5.27 -17.28
N SER A 500 19.37 -4.82 -18.41
CA SER A 500 18.71 -3.52 -18.51
C SER A 500 17.56 -3.54 -19.51
N ALA A 501 16.51 -2.77 -19.22
CA ALA A 501 15.38 -2.56 -20.09
C ALA A 501 15.07 -1.07 -20.19
N SER A 502 14.69 -0.61 -21.38
CA SER A 502 14.23 0.77 -21.60
C SER A 502 12.94 0.72 -22.41
N LEU A 503 11.95 1.49 -21.99
CA LEU A 503 10.67 1.54 -22.70
C LEU A 503 10.06 2.93 -22.65
N GLY A 504 9.28 3.26 -23.69
CA GLY A 504 8.45 4.44 -23.78
C GLY A 504 6.98 4.04 -23.78
N THR A 505 6.16 4.71 -22.97
CA THR A 505 4.76 4.35 -22.83
C THR A 505 3.86 5.58 -22.84
N LEU A 506 2.80 5.53 -23.67
CA LEU A 506 1.74 6.52 -23.69
C LEU A 506 0.59 6.05 -22.81
N THR A 507 0.20 6.86 -21.83
CA THR A 507 -1.04 6.74 -21.07
C THR A 507 -1.96 7.91 -21.37
N TYR A 508 -3.27 7.69 -21.24
CA TYR A 508 -4.28 8.71 -21.52
C TYR A 508 -5.52 8.48 -20.69
N ASN A 509 -6.28 9.54 -20.50
CA ASN A 509 -7.66 9.49 -20.05
C ASN A 509 -8.53 10.45 -20.85
N TYR A 510 -9.78 10.15 -20.97
CA TYR A 510 -10.79 11.08 -21.49
C TYR A 510 -12.15 10.73 -20.89
N GLY A 511 -13.02 11.74 -20.82
CA GLY A 511 -14.33 11.53 -20.23
C GLY A 511 -15.23 12.74 -20.38
N VAL A 512 -16.46 12.53 -20.00
CA VAL A 512 -17.51 13.55 -19.93
C VAL A 512 -18.18 13.46 -18.57
N ASP A 513 -18.40 14.61 -17.98
CA ASP A 513 -19.17 14.76 -16.76
C ASP A 513 -20.35 15.69 -17.02
N TYR A 514 -21.46 15.39 -16.38
CA TYR A 514 -22.64 16.21 -16.41
C TYR A 514 -23.14 16.49 -15.00
N GLN A 515 -22.96 17.74 -14.57
CA GLN A 515 -23.52 18.27 -13.32
C GLN A 515 -24.99 18.57 -13.55
N ILE A 516 -25.87 17.60 -13.30
CA ILE A 516 -27.33 17.72 -13.51
C ILE A 516 -27.91 18.79 -12.59
N THR A 517 -27.48 18.79 -11.34
CA THR A 517 -27.78 19.83 -10.34
C THR A 517 -26.49 20.09 -9.53
N PRO A 518 -26.39 21.13 -8.71
CA PRO A 518 -25.24 21.35 -7.84
C PRO A 518 -24.91 20.15 -6.93
N LYS A 519 -25.88 19.24 -6.70
CA LYS A 519 -25.80 18.08 -5.82
C LYS A 519 -25.73 16.72 -6.56
N ILE A 520 -25.86 16.67 -7.91
CA ILE A 520 -25.87 15.43 -8.67
C ILE A 520 -24.92 15.51 -9.86
N LEU A 521 -23.87 14.71 -9.83
CA LEU A 521 -22.90 14.52 -10.90
C LEU A 521 -23.04 13.13 -11.51
N VAL A 522 -23.11 13.04 -12.84
CA VAL A 522 -22.97 11.80 -13.60
C VAL A 522 -21.73 11.91 -14.46
N TYR A 523 -20.96 10.83 -14.59
CA TYR A 523 -19.76 10.84 -15.41
C TYR A 523 -19.52 9.51 -16.12
N ALA A 524 -18.79 9.59 -17.23
CA ALA A 524 -18.22 8.45 -17.91
C ALA A 524 -16.79 8.76 -18.32
N LYS A 525 -15.88 7.81 -18.10
CA LYS A 525 -14.47 7.98 -18.47
C LYS A 525 -13.86 6.70 -19.01
N VAL A 526 -12.82 6.89 -19.81
CA VAL A 526 -11.89 5.84 -20.23
C VAL A 526 -10.50 6.23 -19.77
N SER A 527 -9.76 5.31 -19.19
CA SER A 527 -8.39 5.56 -18.72
C SER A 527 -7.49 4.39 -19.09
N ARG A 528 -6.26 4.70 -19.51
CA ARG A 528 -5.22 3.71 -19.74
C ARG A 528 -4.12 3.86 -18.71
N GLY A 529 -3.87 2.79 -17.97
CA GLY A 529 -2.73 2.63 -17.07
C GLY A 529 -1.72 1.62 -17.62
N TYR A 530 -0.55 1.54 -16.98
CA TYR A 530 0.44 0.51 -17.26
C TYR A 530 1.32 0.20 -16.05
N ARG A 531 1.84 -1.02 -16.02
CA ARG A 531 2.97 -1.42 -15.18
C ARG A 531 4.15 -1.68 -16.11
N PRO A 532 5.34 -1.10 -15.86
CA PRO A 532 6.51 -1.31 -16.69
C PRO A 532 6.87 -2.79 -16.84
N GLY A 533 7.39 -3.16 -17.98
CA GLY A 533 8.11 -4.41 -18.16
C GLY A 533 9.43 -4.39 -17.39
N GLY A 534 10.14 -5.49 -17.41
CA GLY A 534 11.38 -5.63 -16.66
C GLY A 534 12.25 -6.75 -17.22
N PHE A 535 13.11 -7.25 -16.35
CA PHE A 535 14.04 -8.34 -16.69
C PHE A 535 14.09 -9.36 -15.55
N ASN A 536 14.45 -10.56 -15.89
CA ASN A 536 14.76 -11.65 -14.99
C ASN A 536 16.28 -11.85 -14.92
N LEU A 537 16.81 -12.02 -13.72
CA LEU A 537 18.22 -12.35 -13.50
C LEU A 537 18.36 -13.87 -13.43
N VAL A 538 18.23 -14.50 -14.59
CA VAL A 538 18.27 -15.97 -14.78
C VAL A 538 19.34 -16.34 -15.79
N PRO A 539 19.90 -17.59 -15.72
CA PRO A 539 20.88 -18.07 -16.69
C PRO A 539 20.39 -18.01 -18.13
N ASN A 540 21.33 -18.12 -19.07
CA ASN A 540 21.01 -18.19 -20.49
C ASN A 540 20.09 -19.39 -20.80
N GLY A 541 19.15 -19.20 -21.70
CA GLY A 541 18.14 -20.20 -22.09
C GLY A 541 16.73 -19.91 -21.57
N PHE A 542 16.56 -18.95 -20.64
CA PHE A 542 15.27 -18.48 -20.18
C PHE A 542 14.96 -17.06 -20.69
N ASP A 543 13.68 -16.70 -20.68
CA ASP A 543 13.26 -15.33 -20.99
C ASP A 543 13.85 -14.34 -19.97
N THR A 544 14.81 -13.54 -20.44
CA THR A 544 15.51 -12.56 -19.63
C THR A 544 14.74 -11.25 -19.46
N SER A 545 13.60 -11.08 -20.17
CA SER A 545 12.79 -9.86 -20.10
C SER A 545 11.30 -10.17 -20.22
N TYR A 546 10.49 -9.31 -19.64
CA TYR A 546 9.03 -9.34 -19.75
C TYR A 546 8.49 -7.98 -20.16
N ALA A 547 7.39 -7.98 -20.93
CA ALA A 547 6.79 -6.78 -21.49
C ALA A 547 5.97 -6.00 -20.44
N PRO A 548 5.64 -4.72 -20.70
CA PRO A 548 4.69 -3.95 -19.90
C PRO A 548 3.31 -4.61 -19.87
N GLU A 549 2.67 -4.52 -18.72
CA GLU A 549 1.25 -4.82 -18.54
C GLU A 549 0.45 -3.54 -18.73
N PHE A 550 -0.69 -3.62 -19.41
CA PHE A 550 -1.59 -2.49 -19.65
C PHE A 550 -2.98 -2.77 -19.09
N ASP A 551 -3.61 -1.72 -18.59
CA ASP A 551 -5.03 -1.71 -18.27
C ASP A 551 -5.75 -0.62 -19.07
N LEU A 552 -6.87 -1.00 -19.71
CA LEU A 552 -7.83 -0.08 -20.30
C LEU A 552 -9.15 -0.20 -19.55
N SER A 553 -9.42 0.80 -18.73
CA SER A 553 -10.59 0.88 -17.87
C SER A 553 -11.69 1.75 -18.48
N HIS A 554 -12.90 1.25 -18.46
CA HIS A 554 -14.14 1.98 -18.75
C HIS A 554 -14.93 2.11 -17.45
N GLU A 555 -15.24 3.34 -17.04
CA GLU A 555 -15.95 3.61 -15.79
C GLU A 555 -17.11 4.58 -16.04
N ILE A 556 -18.24 4.28 -15.43
CA ILE A 556 -19.41 5.17 -15.34
C ILE A 556 -19.78 5.33 -13.87
N GLY A 557 -20.17 6.53 -13.45
CA GLY A 557 -20.55 6.73 -12.07
C GLY A 557 -21.53 7.87 -11.86
N VAL A 558 -22.15 7.83 -10.69
CA VAL A 558 -23.08 8.83 -10.18
C VAL A 558 -22.65 9.22 -8.77
N LYS A 559 -22.54 10.51 -8.51
CA LYS A 559 -22.34 11.08 -7.16
C LYS A 559 -23.50 12.02 -6.87
N ALA A 560 -24.14 11.81 -5.72
CA ALA A 560 -25.33 12.59 -5.41
C ALA A 560 -25.51 12.80 -3.92
N ASP A 561 -25.95 14.00 -3.56
CA ASP A 561 -26.45 14.38 -2.24
C ASP A 561 -27.96 14.59 -2.33
N TRP A 562 -28.72 13.80 -1.58
CA TRP A 562 -30.19 13.78 -1.58
C TRP A 562 -30.71 14.33 -0.26
N MET A 563 -31.82 15.10 -0.35
CA MET A 563 -32.63 15.50 0.80
C MET A 563 -33.99 14.83 0.67
N LEU A 564 -34.27 13.86 1.53
CA LEU A 564 -35.46 13.00 1.47
C LEU A 564 -36.32 13.21 2.72
N GLY A 565 -37.24 14.21 2.71
CA GLY A 565 -38.13 14.43 3.83
C GLY A 565 -37.41 14.75 5.15
N GLY A 566 -36.27 15.47 5.10
CA GLY A 566 -35.45 15.82 6.27
C GLY A 566 -34.25 14.85 6.49
N TRP A 567 -34.21 13.71 5.79
CA TRP A 567 -33.08 12.81 5.79
C TRP A 567 -32.02 13.27 4.80
N LYS A 568 -30.76 13.25 5.23
CA LYS A 568 -29.61 13.50 4.34
C LYS A 568 -29.07 12.15 3.88
N LEU A 569 -28.94 11.98 2.55
CA LEU A 569 -28.35 10.78 1.95
C LEU A 569 -27.31 11.19 0.92
N ARG A 570 -26.06 10.77 1.11
CA ARG A 570 -24.98 10.87 0.11
C ARG A 570 -24.80 9.51 -0.53
N THR A 571 -24.71 9.45 -1.87
CA THR A 571 -24.45 8.21 -2.61
C THR A 571 -23.37 8.44 -3.66
N ASN A 572 -22.39 7.55 -3.73
CA ASN A 572 -21.38 7.46 -4.76
C ASN A 572 -21.42 6.04 -5.31
N VAL A 573 -21.81 5.88 -6.56
CA VAL A 573 -21.93 4.58 -7.24
C VAL A 573 -21.09 4.61 -8.50
N SER A 574 -20.27 3.59 -8.71
CA SER A 574 -19.52 3.41 -9.95
C SER A 574 -19.60 1.98 -10.45
N GLY A 575 -19.74 1.83 -11.77
CA GLY A 575 -19.58 0.59 -12.50
C GLY A 575 -18.32 0.65 -13.35
N PHE A 576 -17.55 -0.43 -13.40
CA PHE A 576 -16.31 -0.49 -14.15
C PHE A 576 -16.14 -1.76 -14.96
N TYR A 577 -15.35 -1.65 -16.03
CA TYR A 577 -14.91 -2.74 -16.89
C TYR A 577 -13.47 -2.50 -17.27
N ASP A 578 -12.57 -3.26 -16.65
CA ASP A 578 -11.12 -3.16 -16.79
C ASP A 578 -10.62 -4.31 -17.67
N ASN A 579 -9.81 -3.98 -18.69
CA ASN A 579 -9.28 -4.93 -19.66
C ASN A 579 -7.76 -4.92 -19.60
N TYR A 580 -7.22 -5.93 -18.91
CA TYR A 580 -5.77 -6.11 -18.72
C TYR A 580 -5.19 -6.90 -19.86
N LYS A 581 -4.04 -6.44 -20.35
CA LYS A 581 -3.24 -7.12 -21.39
C LYS A 581 -1.86 -7.41 -20.87
N ALA A 582 -1.35 -8.61 -21.23
CA ALA A 582 -0.02 -9.05 -20.89
C ALA A 582 0.23 -9.00 -19.36
N VAL A 583 -0.72 -9.49 -18.57
CA VAL A 583 -0.66 -9.49 -17.10
C VAL A 583 0.63 -10.13 -16.63
N GLN A 584 1.39 -9.44 -15.79
CA GLN A 584 2.64 -9.94 -15.27
C GLN A 584 2.38 -10.94 -14.15
N GLY A 585 2.84 -12.16 -14.33
CA GLY A 585 2.74 -13.25 -13.37
C GLY A 585 4.08 -13.88 -13.09
N ARG A 586 4.22 -14.52 -11.92
CA ARG A 586 5.41 -15.26 -11.54
C ARG A 586 5.23 -16.73 -11.90
N VAL A 587 6.26 -17.34 -12.46
CA VAL A 587 6.34 -18.78 -12.69
C VAL A 587 7.65 -19.34 -12.14
N SER A 588 7.64 -20.58 -11.71
CA SER A 588 8.84 -21.31 -11.32
C SER A 588 9.24 -22.24 -12.47
N LEU A 589 10.47 -22.10 -12.95
CA LEU A 589 11.06 -22.93 -14.00
C LEU A 589 12.11 -23.83 -13.37
N ILE A 590 12.19 -25.07 -13.83
CA ILE A 590 13.18 -26.06 -13.36
C ILE A 590 14.15 -26.35 -14.51
N ASP A 591 15.44 -26.18 -14.25
CA ASP A 591 16.51 -26.53 -15.19
C ASP A 591 17.67 -27.17 -14.43
N GLY A 592 18.11 -28.34 -14.91
CA GLY A 592 19.20 -29.05 -14.29
C GLY A 592 19.03 -29.38 -12.80
N GLY A 593 17.77 -29.51 -12.33
CA GLY A 593 17.44 -29.71 -10.92
C GLY A 593 17.43 -28.45 -10.08
N THR A 594 17.69 -27.27 -10.68
CA THR A 594 17.62 -25.96 -10.01
C THR A 594 16.31 -25.27 -10.38
N THR A 595 15.62 -24.71 -9.39
CA THR A 595 14.39 -23.93 -9.59
C THR A 595 14.72 -22.46 -9.71
N TYR A 596 14.24 -21.84 -10.77
CA TYR A 596 14.34 -20.39 -11.03
C TYR A 596 12.96 -19.78 -10.97
N SER A 597 12.84 -18.67 -10.25
CA SER A 597 11.61 -17.88 -10.21
C SER A 597 11.71 -16.73 -11.21
N THR A 598 10.82 -16.73 -12.19
CA THR A 598 10.81 -15.75 -13.27
C THR A 598 9.47 -15.04 -13.36
N VAL A 599 9.49 -13.79 -13.82
CA VAL A 599 8.28 -13.05 -14.20
C VAL A 599 8.06 -13.22 -15.69
N VAL A 600 6.85 -13.56 -16.07
CA VAL A 600 6.42 -13.70 -17.45
C VAL A 600 5.15 -12.91 -17.71
N ASN A 601 4.87 -12.61 -18.98
CA ASN A 601 3.59 -12.03 -19.35
C ASN A 601 2.56 -13.15 -19.48
N GLY A 602 1.62 -13.10 -18.60
CA GLY A 602 0.50 -14.00 -18.51
C GLY A 602 -0.72 -13.54 -19.34
N PRO A 603 -1.94 -14.05 -19.01
CA PRO A 603 -3.17 -13.88 -19.76
C PRO A 603 -3.66 -12.45 -19.88
N ASP A 604 -4.33 -12.17 -21.01
CA ASP A 604 -5.27 -11.07 -21.04
C ASP A 604 -6.40 -11.39 -20.04
N MET A 605 -6.80 -10.40 -19.27
CA MET A 605 -7.78 -10.58 -18.21
C MET A 605 -8.81 -9.46 -18.24
N THR A 606 -10.03 -9.75 -17.85
CA THR A 606 -11.05 -8.73 -17.61
C THR A 606 -11.48 -8.74 -16.16
N VAL A 607 -11.64 -7.56 -15.58
CA VAL A 607 -12.26 -7.38 -14.26
C VAL A 607 -13.43 -6.43 -14.44
N LYS A 608 -14.60 -6.78 -13.92
CA LYS A 608 -15.77 -5.92 -13.96
C LYS A 608 -16.49 -5.93 -12.63
N GLY A 609 -17.13 -4.84 -12.30
CA GLY A 609 -17.80 -4.76 -11.03
C GLY A 609 -18.57 -3.48 -10.81
N VAL A 610 -19.13 -3.41 -9.60
CA VAL A 610 -19.87 -2.26 -9.08
C VAL A 610 -19.35 -1.93 -7.70
N GLU A 611 -19.16 -0.64 -7.42
CA GLU A 611 -18.75 -0.12 -6.13
C GLU A 611 -19.77 0.92 -5.67
N VAL A 612 -20.18 0.81 -4.41
CA VAL A 612 -21.20 1.67 -3.80
C VAL A 612 -20.68 2.21 -2.50
N GLU A 613 -20.76 3.52 -2.33
CA GLU A 613 -20.61 4.19 -1.03
C GLU A 613 -21.89 4.96 -0.76
N ALA A 614 -22.45 4.79 0.42
CA ALA A 614 -23.62 5.53 0.86
C ALA A 614 -23.48 5.96 2.31
N THR A 615 -23.92 7.18 2.61
CA THR A 615 -24.03 7.70 3.97
C THR A 615 -25.42 8.25 4.15
N LEU A 616 -26.18 7.66 5.08
CA LEU A 616 -27.54 8.07 5.43
C LEU A 616 -27.54 8.70 6.83
N GLN A 617 -28.08 9.89 6.93
CA GLN A 617 -28.28 10.60 8.19
C GLN A 617 -29.75 11.01 8.34
N PRO A 618 -30.59 10.12 8.93
CA PRO A 618 -32.00 10.40 9.15
C PRO A 618 -32.26 11.53 10.13
N MET A 619 -31.35 11.73 11.08
CA MET A 619 -31.34 12.79 12.08
C MET A 619 -29.89 13.09 12.46
N GLU A 620 -29.60 14.25 13.04
CA GLU A 620 -28.26 14.65 13.45
C GLU A 620 -27.61 13.66 14.44
N ALA A 621 -28.46 13.03 15.26
CA ALA A 621 -28.00 12.06 16.25
C ALA A 621 -27.66 10.68 15.69
N PHE A 622 -27.99 10.37 14.41
CA PHE A 622 -27.80 9.01 13.87
C PHE A 622 -27.29 9.01 12.43
N GLN A 623 -26.25 8.23 12.16
CA GLN A 623 -25.64 8.07 10.83
C GLN A 623 -25.42 6.59 10.53
N LEU A 624 -25.73 6.19 9.30
CA LEU A 624 -25.40 4.88 8.72
C LEU A 624 -24.47 5.06 7.55
N GLY A 625 -23.38 4.28 7.51
CA GLY A 625 -22.47 4.19 6.39
C GLY A 625 -22.53 2.80 5.74
N LEU A 626 -22.50 2.74 4.42
CA LEU A 626 -22.38 1.52 3.62
C LEU A 626 -21.23 1.69 2.63
N ARG A 627 -20.36 0.69 2.56
CA ARG A 627 -19.38 0.51 1.49
C ARG A 627 -19.51 -0.92 0.96
N TYR A 628 -19.74 -1.04 -0.32
CA TYR A 628 -19.94 -2.33 -0.98
C TYR A 628 -19.13 -2.39 -2.27
N SER A 629 -18.47 -3.51 -2.50
CA SER A 629 -17.83 -3.83 -3.78
C SER A 629 -18.22 -5.22 -4.22
N HIS A 630 -18.63 -5.33 -5.48
CA HIS A 630 -18.80 -6.60 -6.18
C HIS A 630 -17.88 -6.61 -7.39
N ALA A 631 -16.97 -7.58 -7.49
CA ALA A 631 -16.00 -7.67 -8.56
C ALA A 631 -15.83 -9.11 -9.05
N LEU A 632 -15.76 -9.27 -10.37
CA LEU A 632 -15.58 -10.54 -11.04
C LEU A 632 -14.39 -10.44 -11.99
N SER A 633 -13.46 -11.39 -11.92
CA SER A 633 -12.38 -11.56 -12.89
C SER A 633 -12.65 -12.69 -13.85
N HIS A 634 -12.15 -12.55 -15.08
CA HIS A 634 -12.20 -13.60 -16.10
C HIS A 634 -10.93 -13.59 -16.93
N ASN A 635 -10.23 -14.74 -16.98
CA ASN A 635 -9.04 -14.94 -17.81
C ASN A 635 -9.42 -15.37 -19.21
N ARG A 636 -8.70 -14.86 -20.21
CA ARG A 636 -8.81 -15.30 -21.61
C ARG A 636 -7.66 -16.23 -21.94
N LEU A 637 -7.78 -17.49 -21.56
CA LEU A 637 -6.74 -18.52 -21.74
C LEU A 637 -6.43 -18.87 -23.21
N SER A 638 -7.21 -18.40 -24.16
CA SER A 638 -7.15 -18.84 -25.58
C SER A 638 -5.89 -18.40 -26.35
N LYS A 639 -4.97 -17.63 -25.71
CA LYS A 639 -3.80 -17.07 -26.39
C LYS A 639 -2.45 -17.62 -25.89
N TYR A 640 -2.46 -18.64 -25.04
CA TYR A 640 -1.20 -19.11 -24.44
C TYR A 640 -0.53 -20.18 -25.26
N THR A 641 0.82 -20.13 -25.29
CA THR A 641 1.65 -21.24 -25.74
C THR A 641 1.49 -22.42 -24.75
N ALA A 642 1.48 -23.63 -25.27
CA ALA A 642 1.48 -24.86 -24.46
C ALA A 642 2.59 -24.81 -23.39
N ALA A 643 3.74 -24.22 -23.71
CA ALA A 643 4.87 -24.06 -22.78
C ALA A 643 4.53 -23.20 -21.54
N TYR A 644 3.72 -22.13 -21.68
CA TYR A 644 3.27 -21.34 -20.51
C TYR A 644 2.30 -22.14 -19.65
N ILE A 645 1.34 -22.82 -20.28
CA ILE A 645 0.37 -23.65 -19.55
C ILE A 645 1.12 -24.79 -18.84
N ASP A 646 2.12 -25.39 -19.47
CA ASP A 646 2.91 -26.47 -18.88
C ASP A 646 3.83 -25.96 -17.75
N ALA A 647 4.37 -24.74 -17.85
CA ALA A 647 5.18 -24.13 -16.79
C ALA A 647 4.32 -23.60 -15.64
N ALA A 648 3.19 -23.01 -15.94
CA ALA A 648 2.26 -22.44 -14.94
C ALA A 648 1.36 -23.51 -14.31
N CYS A 649 1.13 -24.62 -15.00
CA CYS A 649 0.34 -25.77 -14.55
C CYS A 649 1.11 -27.07 -14.81
N PRO A 650 2.23 -27.30 -14.12
CA PRO A 650 2.95 -28.54 -14.28
C PRO A 650 1.99 -29.72 -14.04
N ALA A 651 2.07 -30.73 -14.90
CA ALA A 651 1.29 -31.95 -14.71
C ALA A 651 1.54 -32.44 -13.28
N GLN A 652 0.52 -32.40 -12.44
CA GLN A 652 0.62 -32.93 -11.08
C GLN A 652 0.91 -34.42 -11.23
N PRO A 653 2.02 -34.94 -10.74
CA PRO A 653 2.34 -36.36 -10.88
C PRO A 653 1.35 -37.30 -10.16
N LEU A 654 0.33 -36.78 -9.50
CA LEU A 654 -0.51 -37.50 -8.54
C LEU A 654 -2.02 -37.40 -8.76
N LEU A 655 -2.48 -36.62 -9.69
CA LEU A 655 -3.90 -36.65 -10.07
C LEU A 655 -3.98 -37.16 -11.50
N THR A 656 -4.55 -38.35 -11.64
CA THR A 656 -5.00 -39.10 -12.84
C THR A 656 -5.06 -38.32 -14.17
N PRO A 657 -5.02 -39.01 -15.34
CA PRO A 657 -4.62 -38.48 -16.62
C PRO A 657 -5.18 -37.10 -16.91
N ARG A 658 -4.29 -36.23 -17.34
CA ARG A 658 -4.46 -34.82 -17.69
C ARG A 658 -5.86 -34.52 -18.23
N ASP A 659 -6.76 -34.10 -17.35
CA ASP A 659 -8.05 -33.56 -17.74
C ASP A 659 -7.81 -32.16 -18.25
N THR A 660 -7.60 -32.01 -19.54
CA THR A 660 -7.41 -30.70 -20.22
C THR A 660 -8.63 -29.80 -20.13
N THR A 661 -9.74 -30.29 -19.56
CA THR A 661 -10.96 -29.51 -19.29
C THR A 661 -10.95 -28.92 -17.88
N LYS A 662 -10.11 -29.37 -16.96
CA LYS A 662 -9.91 -28.74 -15.67
C LYS A 662 -8.93 -27.56 -15.85
N VAL A 663 -9.52 -26.45 -16.07
CA VAL A 663 -8.88 -25.13 -16.09
C VAL A 663 -7.98 -25.00 -14.87
N CYS A 664 -6.69 -24.83 -15.13
CA CYS A 664 -5.77 -24.35 -14.12
C CYS A 664 -6.42 -23.13 -13.42
N PRO A 665 -6.44 -23.03 -12.08
CA PRO A 665 -7.17 -21.98 -11.37
C PRO A 665 -6.64 -20.55 -11.59
N LEU A 666 -5.81 -20.32 -12.60
CA LEU A 666 -5.52 -19.01 -13.19
C LEU A 666 -6.80 -18.27 -13.68
N SER A 667 -7.98 -18.86 -13.49
CA SER A 667 -9.25 -18.23 -13.90
C SER A 667 -9.67 -17.05 -13.02
N GLU A 668 -9.17 -16.95 -11.80
CA GLU A 668 -9.52 -15.90 -10.85
C GLU A 668 -8.25 -15.15 -10.38
N LEU A 669 -8.34 -13.83 -10.27
CA LEU A 669 -7.28 -13.03 -9.67
C LEU A 669 -7.16 -13.33 -8.17
N ALA A 670 -5.93 -13.43 -7.71
CA ALA A 670 -5.65 -13.43 -6.28
C ALA A 670 -5.99 -12.05 -5.67
N ARG A 671 -6.31 -12.06 -4.39
CA ARG A 671 -6.60 -10.85 -3.60
C ARG A 671 -7.76 -10.03 -4.17
N LEU A 672 -8.69 -10.71 -4.87
CA LEU A 672 -9.95 -10.15 -5.37
C LEU A 672 -11.12 -10.92 -4.75
N PRO A 673 -11.57 -10.56 -3.54
CA PRO A 673 -12.82 -11.11 -3.01
C PRO A 673 -13.98 -10.68 -3.91
N LYS A 674 -14.88 -11.63 -4.19
CA LYS A 674 -16.04 -11.35 -5.05
C LYS A 674 -16.93 -10.25 -4.47
N ASP A 675 -17.10 -10.27 -3.16
CA ASP A 675 -17.93 -9.30 -2.43
C ASP A 675 -17.18 -8.82 -1.18
N THR A 676 -17.22 -7.51 -0.93
CA THR A 676 -16.87 -6.90 0.36
C THR A 676 -18.01 -6.00 0.79
N VAL A 677 -18.37 -6.05 2.06
CA VAL A 677 -19.43 -5.22 2.66
C VAL A 677 -18.91 -4.61 3.94
N ASP A 678 -18.99 -3.29 4.05
CA ASP A 678 -18.71 -2.55 5.27
C ASP A 678 -19.93 -1.73 5.66
N LEU A 679 -20.35 -1.84 6.90
CA LEU A 679 -21.44 -1.08 7.48
C LEU A 679 -20.95 -0.41 8.75
N ASP A 680 -21.32 0.86 8.94
CA ASP A 680 -21.12 1.57 10.21
C ASP A 680 -22.46 2.15 10.66
N ALA A 681 -22.74 2.06 11.94
CA ALA A 681 -23.83 2.76 12.59
C ALA A 681 -23.24 3.63 13.72
N THR A 682 -23.43 4.95 13.61
CA THR A 682 -22.96 5.91 14.60
C THR A 682 -24.16 6.60 15.23
N VAL A 683 -24.18 6.64 16.56
CA VAL A 683 -25.15 7.37 17.37
C VAL A 683 -24.43 8.47 18.13
N ASN A 684 -24.86 9.71 17.95
CA ASN A 684 -24.45 10.85 18.76
C ASN A 684 -25.52 11.10 19.80
N VAL A 685 -25.21 10.84 21.06
CA VAL A 685 -26.14 10.98 22.15
C VAL A 685 -26.26 12.45 22.54
N PRO A 686 -27.44 13.07 22.43
CA PRO A 686 -27.64 14.44 22.89
C PRO A 686 -27.36 14.53 24.40
N MET A 687 -26.46 15.41 24.79
CA MET A 687 -26.13 15.69 26.19
C MET A 687 -26.34 17.16 26.49
N ALA A 688 -26.33 17.53 27.78
CA ALA A 688 -26.34 18.94 28.15
C ALA A 688 -25.13 19.67 27.55
N PRO A 689 -25.26 20.93 27.12
CA PRO A 689 -24.18 21.66 26.42
C PRO A 689 -22.82 21.60 27.12
N ASP A 690 -22.81 21.69 28.45
CA ASP A 690 -21.60 21.64 29.26
C ASP A 690 -21.09 20.23 29.57
N SER A 691 -21.73 19.18 29.04
CA SER A 691 -21.37 17.79 29.30
C SER A 691 -20.49 17.21 28.21
N GLY A 692 -20.26 17.95 27.12
CA GLY A 692 -19.57 17.45 25.94
C GLY A 692 -20.47 16.58 25.04
N MET A 693 -19.88 15.75 24.18
CA MET A 693 -20.62 14.92 23.23
C MET A 693 -20.23 13.45 23.38
N LEU A 694 -21.22 12.59 23.55
CA LEU A 694 -21.02 11.15 23.55
C LEU A 694 -21.42 10.57 22.19
N SER A 695 -20.50 9.89 21.53
CA SER A 695 -20.77 9.15 20.30
C SER A 695 -20.45 7.66 20.46
N ALA A 696 -21.23 6.79 19.82
CA ALA A 696 -20.98 5.36 19.78
C ALA A 696 -21.09 4.86 18.34
N THR A 697 -20.11 4.09 17.89
CA THR A 697 -20.06 3.50 16.55
C THR A 697 -19.93 1.99 16.66
N VAL A 698 -20.71 1.26 15.88
CA VAL A 698 -20.54 -0.17 15.62
C VAL A 698 -20.28 -0.35 14.15
N SER A 699 -19.25 -1.12 13.83
CA SER A 699 -18.85 -1.42 12.47
C SER A 699 -18.95 -2.92 12.21
N PHE A 700 -19.36 -3.27 10.99
CA PHE A 700 -19.38 -4.63 10.47
C PHE A 700 -18.55 -4.66 9.19
N HIS A 701 -17.66 -5.65 9.07
CA HIS A 701 -16.83 -5.88 7.90
C HIS A 701 -16.97 -7.33 7.44
N TYR A 702 -17.32 -7.54 6.16
CA TYR A 702 -17.41 -8.85 5.53
C TYR A 702 -16.52 -8.93 4.30
N VAL A 703 -15.76 -10.01 4.19
CA VAL A 703 -14.95 -10.34 3.02
C VAL A 703 -15.31 -11.73 2.54
N ALA A 704 -15.68 -11.85 1.26
CA ALA A 704 -15.93 -13.14 0.63
C ALA A 704 -14.63 -13.95 0.49
N SER A 705 -14.75 -15.27 0.29
CA SER A 705 -13.60 -16.13 0.05
C SER A 705 -12.80 -15.67 -1.17
N GLN A 706 -11.48 -15.73 -1.08
CA GLN A 706 -10.56 -15.26 -2.11
C GLN A 706 -9.30 -16.12 -2.20
N TRP A 707 -8.63 -16.08 -3.33
CA TRP A 707 -7.32 -16.65 -3.45
C TRP A 707 -6.27 -15.72 -2.83
N SER A 708 -5.29 -16.32 -2.13
CA SER A 708 -4.28 -15.56 -1.40
C SER A 708 -3.14 -15.07 -2.30
N ASN A 709 -2.69 -15.89 -3.25
CA ASN A 709 -1.56 -15.59 -4.13
C ASN A 709 -1.79 -16.05 -5.56
N ASP A 710 -0.88 -15.69 -6.46
CA ASP A 710 -0.99 -15.93 -7.90
C ASP A 710 -0.61 -17.38 -8.30
N THR A 711 -0.05 -18.17 -7.37
CA THR A 711 0.39 -19.58 -7.58
C THR A 711 -0.51 -20.60 -6.89
N ASN A 712 -1.74 -20.24 -6.64
CA ASN A 712 -2.74 -21.00 -5.85
C ASN A 712 -3.07 -22.40 -6.37
N TYR A 713 -2.76 -22.69 -7.62
CA TYR A 713 -3.01 -23.98 -8.24
C TYR A 713 -2.12 -25.12 -7.70
N LEU A 714 -1.05 -24.78 -6.98
CA LEU A 714 -0.12 -25.77 -6.40
C LEU A 714 -0.56 -26.27 -5.02
N THR A 715 -1.49 -25.58 -4.38
CA THR A 715 -1.99 -25.92 -3.04
C THR A 715 -3.52 -25.99 -3.04
N PRO A 716 -4.13 -27.15 -2.82
CA PRO A 716 -5.58 -27.33 -2.88
C PRO A 716 -6.37 -26.40 -1.96
N ASP A 717 -5.78 -25.98 -0.85
CA ASP A 717 -6.43 -25.18 0.19
C ASP A 717 -6.02 -23.68 0.17
N ALA A 718 -5.40 -23.19 -0.93
CA ALA A 718 -4.93 -21.80 -1.03
C ALA A 718 -6.05 -20.77 -1.11
N ARG A 719 -7.32 -21.17 -0.99
CA ARG A 719 -8.46 -20.27 -0.93
C ARG A 719 -8.83 -19.92 0.51
N MET A 720 -8.52 -18.71 0.93
CA MET A 720 -8.95 -18.18 2.21
C MET A 720 -10.47 -18.14 2.31
N LYS A 721 -11.01 -18.59 3.45
CA LYS A 721 -12.45 -18.62 3.71
C LYS A 721 -12.99 -17.21 3.92
N SER A 722 -14.27 -17.03 3.64
CA SER A 722 -14.98 -15.79 3.98
C SER A 722 -15.02 -15.59 5.49
N TYR A 723 -15.00 -14.32 5.90
CA TYR A 723 -15.12 -13.96 7.31
C TYR A 723 -15.90 -12.66 7.49
N SER A 724 -16.37 -12.45 8.71
CA SER A 724 -16.96 -11.19 9.13
C SER A 724 -16.46 -10.79 10.51
N LEU A 725 -16.25 -9.50 10.68
CA LEU A 725 -15.77 -8.87 11.91
C LEU A 725 -16.77 -7.82 12.37
N PHE A 726 -16.83 -7.65 13.70
CA PHE A 726 -17.56 -6.57 14.32
C PHE A 726 -16.62 -5.78 15.20
N ASP A 727 -16.68 -4.46 15.10
CA ASP A 727 -15.92 -3.53 15.93
C ASP A 727 -16.91 -2.59 16.64
N ALA A 728 -16.54 -2.11 17.82
CA ALA A 728 -17.33 -1.13 18.55
C ALA A 728 -16.44 -0.08 19.20
N ARG A 729 -16.89 1.17 19.21
CA ARG A 729 -16.23 2.29 19.87
C ARG A 729 -17.25 3.23 20.49
N ALA A 730 -16.92 3.76 21.67
CA ALA A 730 -17.61 4.87 22.28
C ALA A 730 -16.60 5.98 22.58
N THR A 731 -16.95 7.23 22.26
CA THR A 731 -16.10 8.40 22.49
C THR A 731 -16.93 9.46 23.22
N TRP A 732 -16.43 9.94 24.33
CA TRP A 732 -16.94 11.11 25.03
C TRP A 732 -15.97 12.26 24.81
N SER A 733 -16.30 13.15 23.90
CA SER A 733 -15.53 14.34 23.59
C SER A 733 -15.86 15.47 24.54
N GLU A 734 -14.85 16.29 24.88
CA GLU A 734 -14.99 17.43 25.79
C GLU A 734 -15.66 17.04 27.12
N VAL A 735 -15.15 15.98 27.75
CA VAL A 735 -15.70 15.38 28.97
C VAL A 735 -16.03 16.45 30.00
N MET A 736 -17.32 16.61 30.31
CA MET A 736 -17.85 17.64 31.24
C MET A 736 -17.39 19.09 30.91
N GLY A 737 -17.35 19.43 29.62
CA GLY A 737 -16.88 20.75 29.16
C GLY A 737 -15.37 20.98 29.30
N SER A 738 -14.60 19.93 29.60
CA SER A 738 -13.16 19.99 29.71
C SER A 738 -12.49 19.85 28.33
N ARG A 739 -11.18 19.93 28.29
CA ARG A 739 -10.34 19.72 27.09
C ARG A 739 -9.90 18.24 26.93
N PHE A 740 -10.59 17.33 27.57
CA PHE A 740 -10.29 15.90 27.52
C PHE A 740 -11.33 15.14 26.69
N ASP A 741 -10.86 14.24 25.84
CA ASP A 741 -11.67 13.23 25.16
C ASP A 741 -11.32 11.85 25.74
N LEU A 742 -12.35 11.08 26.09
CA LEU A 742 -12.23 9.69 26.55
C LEU A 742 -12.84 8.76 25.52
N SER A 743 -12.12 7.72 25.12
CA SER A 743 -12.67 6.70 24.23
C SER A 743 -12.46 5.29 24.77
N LEU A 744 -13.43 4.43 24.51
CA LEU A 744 -13.34 2.98 24.70
C LEU A 744 -13.54 2.28 23.36
N PHE A 745 -12.80 1.21 23.11
CA PHE A 745 -12.91 0.47 21.87
C PHE A 745 -12.77 -1.03 22.04
N CYS A 746 -13.33 -1.77 21.09
CA CYS A 746 -13.14 -3.20 20.94
C CYS A 746 -13.15 -3.55 19.45
N SER A 747 -12.05 -4.07 18.94
CA SER A 747 -11.94 -4.63 17.59
C SER A 747 -12.11 -6.14 17.64
N ASN A 748 -12.65 -6.74 16.56
CA ASN A 748 -13.02 -8.16 16.52
C ASN A 748 -13.82 -8.59 17.76
N LEU A 749 -14.92 -7.89 18.01
CA LEU A 749 -15.76 -8.03 19.21
C LEU A 749 -16.17 -9.50 19.47
N THR A 750 -16.44 -10.26 18.41
CA THR A 750 -16.85 -11.67 18.47
C THR A 750 -15.68 -12.64 18.66
N ASN A 751 -14.46 -12.14 18.72
CA ASN A 751 -13.21 -12.93 18.73
C ASN A 751 -13.15 -13.96 17.60
N LYS A 752 -13.53 -13.53 16.39
CA LYS A 752 -13.55 -14.39 15.22
C LYS A 752 -12.13 -14.79 14.82
N LYS A 753 -11.83 -16.08 14.78
CA LYS A 753 -10.62 -16.61 14.16
C LYS A 753 -10.80 -16.59 12.64
N TYR A 754 -9.90 -15.93 11.93
CA TYR A 754 -9.91 -15.84 10.47
C TYR A 754 -8.50 -15.83 9.92
N GLU A 755 -8.36 -16.35 8.72
CA GLU A 755 -7.08 -16.38 8.00
C GLU A 755 -6.84 -15.03 7.35
N ALA A 756 -5.71 -14.41 7.63
CA ALA A 756 -5.31 -13.10 7.11
C ALA A 756 -4.40 -13.23 5.89
N SER A 757 -3.61 -14.30 5.84
CA SER A 757 -2.74 -14.60 4.72
C SER A 757 -2.52 -16.11 4.60
N HIS A 758 -2.38 -16.59 3.38
CA HIS A 758 -2.00 -17.95 3.07
C HIS A 758 -0.89 -17.88 2.03
N GLY A 759 0.31 -18.30 2.39
CA GLY A 759 1.48 -18.34 1.52
C GLY A 759 1.78 -19.77 1.09
N SER A 760 2.03 -19.97 -0.19
CA SER A 760 2.66 -21.19 -0.64
C SER A 760 4.16 -20.97 -0.67
N VAL A 761 4.92 -21.69 0.14
CA VAL A 761 6.39 -21.68 0.07
C VAL A 761 6.88 -22.39 -1.21
N SER A 762 5.96 -22.99 -1.96
CA SER A 762 6.22 -23.40 -3.33
C SER A 762 6.66 -22.24 -4.23
N GLU A 763 6.38 -20.97 -3.83
CA GLU A 763 6.96 -19.79 -4.49
C GLU A 763 8.49 -19.79 -4.46
N ALA A 764 9.11 -20.40 -3.45
CA ALA A 764 10.57 -20.50 -3.33
C ALA A 764 11.14 -21.76 -4.02
N GLY A 765 10.36 -22.44 -4.87
CA GLY A 765 10.89 -23.56 -5.65
C GLY A 765 10.17 -24.90 -5.48
N ASN A 766 8.84 -24.91 -5.42
CA ASN A 766 8.04 -26.16 -5.32
C ASN A 766 8.41 -27.05 -4.12
N LEU A 767 8.75 -26.43 -2.99
CA LEU A 767 9.17 -27.16 -1.79
C LEU A 767 8.06 -28.03 -1.18
N GLY A 768 6.84 -27.91 -1.68
CA GLY A 768 5.72 -28.77 -1.28
C GLY A 768 5.09 -28.43 0.06
N ILE A 769 5.30 -27.22 0.60
CA ILE A 769 4.68 -26.76 1.86
C ILE A 769 3.95 -25.43 1.68
N ALA A 770 2.96 -25.20 2.52
CA ALA A 770 2.30 -23.90 2.62
C ALA A 770 2.13 -23.49 4.08
N GLN A 771 2.06 -22.19 4.29
CA GLN A 771 1.90 -21.57 5.61
C GLN A 771 0.68 -20.66 5.64
N SER A 772 0.10 -20.50 6.82
CA SER A 772 -1.00 -19.58 7.09
C SER A 772 -0.68 -18.66 8.24
N THR A 773 -1.27 -17.46 8.21
CA THR A 773 -1.31 -16.54 9.34
C THR A 773 -2.73 -16.14 9.63
N PHE A 774 -3.01 -15.83 10.88
CA PHE A 774 -4.34 -15.43 11.32
C PHE A 774 -4.40 -13.94 11.58
N GLY A 775 -5.60 -13.37 11.43
CA GLY A 775 -5.85 -11.98 11.80
C GLY A 775 -5.86 -11.79 13.31
N ASN A 776 -5.84 -10.53 13.72
CA ASN A 776 -5.77 -10.17 15.14
C ASN A 776 -6.95 -10.75 15.92
N PRO A 777 -6.71 -11.30 17.13
CA PRO A 777 -7.77 -11.67 18.06
C PRO A 777 -8.51 -10.42 18.52
N ARG A 778 -9.47 -10.58 19.44
CA ARG A 778 -10.18 -9.44 20.04
C ARG A 778 -9.21 -8.51 20.76
N LEU A 779 -9.15 -7.26 20.32
CA LEU A 779 -8.40 -6.18 20.95
C LEU A 779 -9.37 -5.18 21.56
N PHE A 780 -9.13 -4.79 22.82
CA PHE A 780 -9.95 -3.80 23.51
C PHE A 780 -9.08 -2.89 24.37
N GLY A 781 -9.59 -1.70 24.60
CA GLY A 781 -8.85 -0.71 25.37
C GLY A 781 -9.58 0.62 25.45
N GLY A 782 -8.83 1.64 25.85
CA GLY A 782 -9.30 3.02 25.89
C GLY A 782 -8.21 4.01 25.54
N SER A 783 -8.60 5.23 25.23
CA SER A 783 -7.68 6.34 25.04
C SER A 783 -8.17 7.60 25.76
N LEU A 784 -7.22 8.34 26.29
CA LEU A 784 -7.43 9.68 26.83
C LEU A 784 -6.64 10.67 25.97
N THR A 785 -7.31 11.68 25.46
CA THR A 785 -6.71 12.75 24.66
C THR A 785 -6.94 14.09 25.33
N TRP A 786 -5.89 14.83 25.57
CA TRP A 786 -5.94 16.22 25.99
C TRP A 786 -5.67 17.13 24.81
N ARG A 787 -6.55 18.12 24.59
CA ARG A 787 -6.41 19.13 23.52
C ARG A 787 -6.16 20.50 24.14
N PHE A 788 -5.35 21.31 23.47
CA PHE A 788 -5.06 22.67 23.89
C PHE A 788 -4.96 23.61 22.70
N GLY A 789 -5.19 24.91 22.94
CA GLY A 789 -5.25 25.91 21.86
C GLY A 789 -6.58 25.81 21.09
N SER A 790 -6.99 26.72 20.29
CA SER A 790 -8.26 26.96 19.56
C SER A 790 -9.28 27.73 20.31
#